data_52f385cef4e032ed10d985697b310fd0
#
_entry.id   52f385cef4e032ed10d985697b310fd0
#
_cell.length_a   1.000
_cell.length_b   1.000
_cell.length_c   1.000
_cell.angle_alpha   90.00
_cell.angle_beta   90.00
_cell.angle_gamma   90.00
#
_symmetry.space_group_name_H-M   'P 1'
#
loop_
_entity.id
_entity.type
_entity.pdbx_description
1 polymer ?
#
loop_
_entity_poly.entity_id
_entity_poly.type
_entity_poly.pdbx_seq_one_letter_code
_entity_poly.pdbx_strand_id
1 'polypeptide(L)'
;MRTRIIPAALLLAVISVSCTRQEIERTPEIILPEGLFPAEEPFDAFTATLGTDQTKTLHSWNGSRLKTAWEEGDTLAFAPACLSSIASLYIADCSGETATFNKLSGPEVNADLYGLYYPGKRINSDISFINFSYEDQVQEAADPLKHLSKFHCMRKIVTEKGNYDFSSCDQSACMRFVLSGTEFNNPEKITLTVLRNGTKANCFMSTNYLDSWSTDDPATASPIEAFSLSLALSGYGTTDNLTAWLMMSNRDVTLLKGDELRVEVTCSDLIHRSSITLESDLTLNGGRCHSYIRSKGWTSKENVPVTVSPYDKKVTAIQTGVTGPDLIFLGDGFIEEDIVDGTYERIMREGYEAFFEVQPYSYFKDRFNVYFVNAVSKERTYAINTGSNGAENTGSETLFSTAFTPNSTSVDGDKNAVLEYASLALGDEAESRIRNAVIVVIANQECHAGTCHMSFTDDSSIDYGQCNSIVFMGRGMDKEDFKALIRHEAGGHGFGLLGDEYYYANEFINPSDWYQLRDYHDLGFFRNVDIFIDEDLFNQLPADSGFEITTTGNCYWKDLFGTANRYEDSDVESLGIFEGAYTMMYGFCRPTYDPDKTIMYGNNGRYNAPSRRQIVYRLRHLTGEESGKNWGSSDELSWFLGIDMEHLFTVIPAASQNTVRQNSLVKAPQYQSAPVMIPGRWIGGKFVSAMQDSE
;
A
#
# COMPACT_ATOMS: atom_id res chain seq x y z
N MET A 1 -54.55 -13.95 -54.37
CA MET A 1 -54.21 -14.96 -53.39
C MET A 1 -53.61 -14.28 -52.17
N ARG A 2 -54.29 -14.38 -51.03
CA ARG A 2 -53.97 -13.68 -49.81
C ARG A 2 -53.05 -14.56 -48.99
N THR A 3 -51.81 -14.12 -48.64
CA THR A 3 -50.93 -14.77 -47.74
C THR A 3 -51.01 -14.06 -46.37
N ARG A 4 -51.43 -14.78 -45.37
CA ARG A 4 -51.52 -14.33 -43.96
C ARG A 4 -50.14 -14.36 -43.32
N ILE A 5 -49.74 -13.25 -42.73
CA ILE A 5 -48.61 -13.14 -41.83
C ILE A 5 -49.09 -13.42 -40.41
N ILE A 6 -48.48 -14.39 -39.74
CA ILE A 6 -48.69 -14.68 -38.33
C ILE A 6 -47.58 -13.98 -37.55
N PRO A 7 -47.87 -13.13 -36.56
CA PRO A 7 -46.83 -12.59 -35.70
C PRO A 7 -46.47 -13.62 -34.62
N ALA A 8 -45.20 -13.95 -34.55
CA ALA A 8 -44.65 -14.72 -33.44
C ALA A 8 -44.62 -13.81 -32.19
N ALA A 9 -45.44 -14.16 -31.21
CA ALA A 9 -45.38 -13.55 -29.89
C ALA A 9 -44.18 -14.15 -29.15
N LEU A 10 -43.20 -13.27 -28.85
CA LEU A 10 -42.05 -13.60 -27.98
C LEU A 10 -42.58 -13.66 -26.54
N LEU A 11 -42.65 -14.84 -25.99
CA LEU A 11 -43.00 -15.08 -24.59
C LEU A 11 -41.75 -14.84 -23.73
N LEU A 12 -41.62 -13.64 -23.16
CA LEU A 12 -40.66 -13.39 -22.09
C LEU A 12 -41.17 -14.10 -20.84
N ALA A 13 -40.61 -15.25 -20.50
CA ALA A 13 -40.80 -15.85 -19.20
C ALA A 13 -39.93 -15.09 -18.18
N VAL A 14 -40.51 -14.09 -17.54
CA VAL A 14 -39.95 -13.55 -16.29
C VAL A 14 -40.15 -14.61 -15.22
N ILE A 15 -39.10 -15.33 -14.89
CA ILE A 15 -39.08 -16.18 -13.69
C ILE A 15 -38.92 -15.24 -12.50
N SER A 16 -40.02 -14.74 -11.99
CA SER A 16 -40.06 -14.16 -10.66
C SER A 16 -40.00 -15.31 -9.66
N VAL A 17 -38.83 -15.55 -9.09
CA VAL A 17 -38.71 -16.41 -7.90
C VAL A 17 -39.26 -15.60 -6.73
N SER A 18 -40.56 -15.78 -6.48
CA SER A 18 -41.22 -15.30 -5.29
C SER A 18 -40.78 -16.18 -4.14
N CYS A 19 -39.87 -15.72 -3.30
CA CYS A 19 -39.65 -16.35 -2.00
C CYS A 19 -40.85 -16.06 -1.11
N THR A 20 -41.79 -16.99 -1.05
CA THR A 20 -42.85 -16.98 -0.08
C THR A 20 -42.25 -17.17 1.31
N ARG A 21 -42.59 -16.24 2.20
CA ARG A 21 -42.34 -16.23 3.63
C ARG A 21 -42.79 -17.52 4.25
N GLN A 22 -41.89 -18.47 4.55
CA GLN A 22 -42.17 -19.60 5.44
C GLN A 22 -41.50 -19.35 6.78
N GLU A 23 -42.30 -19.24 7.82
CA GLU A 23 -41.84 -19.35 9.20
C GLU A 23 -41.17 -20.71 9.39
N ILE A 24 -39.95 -20.74 9.84
CA ILE A 24 -39.16 -21.95 10.00
C ILE A 24 -39.52 -22.55 11.37
N GLU A 25 -40.53 -23.42 11.41
CA GLU A 25 -40.60 -24.43 12.44
C GLU A 25 -39.49 -25.47 12.20
N ARG A 26 -38.85 -25.93 13.29
CA ARG A 26 -37.75 -26.90 13.26
C ARG A 26 -38.21 -28.19 12.59
N THR A 27 -37.79 -28.41 11.36
CA THR A 27 -37.96 -29.66 10.61
C THR A 27 -36.83 -29.82 9.55
N PRO A 28 -36.62 -31.03 9.02
CA PRO A 28 -35.31 -31.56 8.63
C PRO A 28 -34.73 -30.92 7.40
N GLU A 29 -33.40 -30.98 7.31
CA GLU A 29 -32.52 -30.66 6.16
C GLU A 29 -33.15 -29.80 5.05
N ILE A 30 -33.07 -28.50 5.21
CA ILE A 30 -33.30 -27.58 4.08
C ILE A 30 -32.07 -27.71 3.18
N ILE A 31 -32.22 -28.41 2.05
CA ILE A 31 -31.23 -28.38 0.97
C ILE A 31 -31.26 -26.97 0.40
N LEU A 32 -30.34 -26.12 0.83
CA LEU A 32 -30.15 -24.79 0.26
C LEU A 32 -29.66 -24.93 -1.17
N PRO A 33 -30.17 -24.13 -2.12
CA PRO A 33 -29.64 -24.10 -3.47
C PRO A 33 -28.15 -23.73 -3.44
N GLU A 34 -27.35 -24.37 -4.28
CA GLU A 34 -25.94 -24.03 -4.43
C GLU A 34 -25.75 -22.88 -5.39
N GLY A 35 -24.71 -22.07 -5.15
CA GLY A 35 -24.34 -20.96 -6.01
C GLY A 35 -24.03 -19.66 -5.27
N LEU A 36 -23.79 -18.62 -6.05
CA LEU A 36 -23.68 -17.25 -5.58
C LEU A 36 -24.98 -16.52 -5.89
N PHE A 37 -25.61 -15.99 -4.86
CA PHE A 37 -26.89 -15.27 -4.99
C PHE A 37 -26.64 -13.78 -4.76
N PRO A 38 -27.11 -12.88 -5.66
CA PRO A 38 -27.11 -11.47 -5.40
C PRO A 38 -27.95 -11.12 -4.19
N ALA A 39 -27.60 -10.08 -3.49
CA ALA A 39 -28.40 -9.59 -2.37
C ALA A 39 -29.71 -9.01 -2.89
N GLU A 40 -30.81 -9.42 -2.31
CA GLU A 40 -32.13 -8.95 -2.73
C GLU A 40 -32.42 -7.55 -2.22
N GLU A 41 -31.81 -7.15 -1.10
CA GLU A 41 -32.08 -5.87 -0.44
C GLU A 41 -30.80 -5.23 0.17
N PRO A 42 -30.73 -3.89 0.23
CA PRO A 42 -29.64 -3.18 0.87
C PRO A 42 -29.62 -3.41 2.39
N PHE A 43 -28.52 -3.04 3.03
CA PHE A 43 -28.46 -2.90 4.49
C PHE A 43 -29.57 -1.93 4.94
N ASP A 44 -30.13 -2.15 6.14
CA ASP A 44 -31.09 -1.20 6.66
C ASP A 44 -30.44 0.18 6.78
N ALA A 45 -31.08 1.15 6.16
CA ALA A 45 -30.66 2.54 6.20
C ALA A 45 -30.93 3.15 7.58
N PHE A 46 -30.10 4.09 8.00
CA PHE A 46 -30.30 4.81 9.24
C PHE A 46 -30.03 6.32 9.03
N THR A 47 -30.72 7.12 9.80
CA THR A 47 -30.61 8.58 9.79
C THR A 47 -29.76 8.99 10.99
N ALA A 48 -28.70 9.77 10.77
CA ALA A 48 -27.89 10.32 11.84
C ALA A 48 -28.34 11.75 12.18
N THR A 49 -28.48 12.06 13.45
CA THR A 49 -28.76 13.41 13.96
C THR A 49 -27.71 13.78 15.02
N LEU A 50 -27.27 15.02 15.11
CA LEU A 50 -26.08 15.43 15.85
C LEU A 50 -26.24 15.54 17.37
N GLY A 51 -25.35 14.95 18.13
CA GLY A 51 -25.25 15.09 19.55
C GLY A 51 -24.29 14.26 20.42
N THR A 52 -23.52 13.96 21.29
CA THR A 52 -22.25 13.46 21.88
C THR A 52 -22.11 11.99 22.34
N ASP A 53 -20.95 11.44 22.17
CA ASP A 53 -19.92 10.45 22.67
C ASP A 53 -20.10 8.93 22.63
N GLN A 54 -19.28 8.20 21.95
CA GLN A 54 -18.26 7.10 21.73
C GLN A 54 -18.72 5.68 21.32
N THR A 55 -18.23 5.14 20.32
CA THR A 55 -17.83 4.16 19.27
C THR A 55 -18.47 2.78 19.10
N LYS A 56 -18.96 2.46 17.86
CA LYS A 56 -19.05 1.17 17.11
C LYS A 56 -20.44 0.73 16.66
N THR A 57 -20.64 0.61 15.31
CA THR A 57 -21.87 0.03 14.72
C THR A 57 -22.06 -1.45 15.08
N LEU A 58 -23.30 -1.83 15.33
CA LEU A 58 -23.72 -3.20 15.59
C LEU A 58 -24.27 -3.84 14.31
N HIS A 59 -23.85 -5.08 14.05
CA HIS A 59 -24.40 -5.89 12.97
C HIS A 59 -25.22 -7.05 13.55
N SER A 60 -26.36 -7.33 12.97
CA SER A 60 -27.20 -8.47 13.33
C SER A 60 -27.78 -9.12 12.09
N TRP A 61 -27.95 -10.44 12.15
CA TRP A 61 -28.57 -11.21 11.07
C TRP A 61 -30.00 -11.66 11.48
N ASN A 62 -31.00 -11.24 10.72
CA ASN A 62 -32.40 -11.57 11.03
C ASN A 62 -32.92 -12.83 10.28
N GLY A 63 -32.03 -13.61 9.66
CA GLY A 63 -32.37 -14.78 8.84
C GLY A 63 -32.42 -14.49 7.33
N SER A 64 -32.60 -13.26 6.92
CA SER A 64 -32.65 -12.83 5.51
C SER A 64 -31.79 -11.64 5.18
N ARG A 65 -31.56 -10.75 6.14
CA ARG A 65 -30.80 -9.50 5.97
C ARG A 65 -29.74 -9.32 7.03
N LEU A 66 -28.64 -8.72 6.64
CA LEU A 66 -27.70 -8.11 7.56
C LEU A 66 -28.25 -6.72 7.94
N LYS A 67 -28.57 -6.54 9.22
CA LYS A 67 -28.98 -5.25 9.78
C LYS A 67 -27.81 -4.54 10.38
N THR A 68 -27.72 -3.24 10.14
CA THR A 68 -26.74 -2.36 10.74
C THR A 68 -27.45 -1.34 11.62
N ALA A 69 -26.94 -1.11 12.81
CA ALA A 69 -27.41 -0.08 13.72
C ALA A 69 -26.22 0.69 14.28
N TRP A 70 -26.42 1.97 14.61
CA TRP A 70 -25.44 2.75 15.34
C TRP A 70 -25.17 2.14 16.71
N GLU A 71 -23.93 2.21 17.13
CA GLU A 71 -23.55 1.97 18.52
C GLU A 71 -23.18 3.29 19.17
N GLU A 72 -23.54 3.42 20.46
CA GLU A 72 -23.10 4.57 21.25
C GLU A 72 -21.60 4.75 21.10
N GLY A 73 -21.23 5.90 20.52
CA GLY A 73 -19.89 6.29 20.25
C GLY A 73 -19.34 6.07 18.88
N ASP A 74 -20.13 5.67 17.95
CA ASP A 74 -19.74 5.75 16.53
C ASP A 74 -19.35 7.17 16.16
N THR A 75 -18.27 7.31 15.40
CA THR A 75 -17.71 8.60 15.03
C THR A 75 -17.94 8.92 13.57
N LEU A 76 -18.44 10.12 13.29
CA LEU A 76 -18.55 10.71 11.96
C LEU A 76 -17.53 11.83 11.79
N ALA A 77 -16.82 11.84 10.67
CA ALA A 77 -15.96 12.94 10.29
C ALA A 77 -16.53 13.70 9.11
N PHE A 78 -16.45 15.03 9.16
CA PHE A 78 -16.85 15.91 8.07
C PHE A 78 -15.68 16.80 7.66
N ALA A 79 -15.37 16.82 6.37
CA ALA A 79 -14.31 17.66 5.81
C ALA A 79 -14.77 18.39 4.55
N PRO A 80 -14.15 19.54 4.23
CA PRO A 80 -14.35 20.21 2.93
C PRO A 80 -13.89 19.34 1.78
N ALA A 81 -14.49 19.52 0.62
CA ALA A 81 -14.21 18.77 -0.61
C ALA A 81 -12.81 18.97 -1.18
N CYS A 82 -12.14 20.02 -0.78
CA CYS A 82 -10.84 20.41 -1.30
C CYS A 82 -10.00 20.93 -0.13
N LEU A 83 -9.04 20.20 0.31
CA LEU A 83 -7.95 20.61 1.18
C LEU A 83 -7.83 19.87 2.53
N SER A 84 -6.60 19.69 2.93
CA SER A 84 -5.99 19.42 4.21
C SER A 84 -6.51 20.27 5.37
N SER A 85 -7.79 20.40 5.58
CA SER A 85 -8.33 21.13 6.70
C SER A 85 -8.84 20.19 7.78
N ILE A 86 -8.72 20.62 8.99
CA ILE A 86 -9.14 19.92 10.20
C ILE A 86 -10.58 19.43 10.04
N ALA A 87 -10.77 18.12 10.07
CA ALA A 87 -12.10 17.53 10.05
C ALA A 87 -12.89 17.88 11.29
N SER A 88 -14.19 18.06 11.11
CA SER A 88 -15.12 18.14 12.21
C SER A 88 -15.54 16.73 12.61
N LEU A 89 -15.29 16.34 13.86
CA LEU A 89 -15.63 15.04 14.41
C LEU A 89 -16.92 15.13 15.22
N TYR A 90 -17.77 14.16 15.01
CA TYR A 90 -19.05 13.99 15.71
C TYR A 90 -19.19 12.54 16.15
N ILE A 91 -19.95 12.29 17.22
CA ILE A 91 -19.94 11.03 17.91
C ILE A 91 -21.36 10.70 18.41
N ALA A 92 -21.79 9.46 18.24
CA ALA A 92 -23.13 8.98 18.58
C ALA A 92 -23.36 8.89 20.09
N ASP A 93 -24.51 9.40 20.57
CA ASP A 93 -24.90 9.40 21.98
C ASP A 93 -25.74 8.20 22.40
N CYS A 94 -26.15 7.38 21.47
CA CYS A 94 -26.99 6.21 21.73
C CYS A 94 -26.82 5.16 20.63
N SER A 95 -27.18 3.93 20.96
CA SER A 95 -27.27 2.83 20.00
C SER A 95 -28.66 2.72 19.39
N GLY A 96 -28.75 2.40 18.11
CA GLY A 96 -30.01 2.17 17.43
C GLY A 96 -29.99 2.39 15.93
N GLU A 97 -31.13 2.25 15.26
CA GLU A 97 -31.29 2.55 13.84
C GLU A 97 -31.11 4.06 13.55
N THR A 98 -31.34 4.90 14.55
CA THR A 98 -31.06 6.33 14.52
C THR A 98 -30.27 6.69 15.76
N ALA A 99 -29.25 7.53 15.60
CA ALA A 99 -28.46 8.07 16.69
C ALA A 99 -28.31 9.58 16.55
N THR A 100 -28.19 10.24 17.69
CA THR A 100 -27.84 11.66 17.75
C THR A 100 -26.33 11.77 17.86
N PHE A 101 -25.71 12.65 17.06
CA PHE A 101 -24.27 12.84 17.04
C PHE A 101 -23.90 14.21 17.57
N ASN A 102 -23.07 14.28 18.58
CA ASN A 102 -22.60 15.53 19.18
C ASN A 102 -21.18 15.84 18.70
N LYS A 103 -20.94 17.14 18.53
CA LYS A 103 -19.64 17.62 18.08
C LYS A 103 -18.56 17.34 19.12
N LEU A 104 -17.52 16.62 18.68
CA LEU A 104 -16.35 16.32 19.51
C LEU A 104 -15.25 17.38 19.31
N SER A 105 -14.97 17.74 18.05
CA SER A 105 -13.90 18.69 17.71
C SER A 105 -14.08 19.27 16.30
N GLY A 106 -13.26 20.26 15.96
CA GLY A 106 -13.22 20.85 14.63
C GLY A 106 -14.18 22.04 14.43
N PRO A 107 -14.19 22.65 13.23
CA PRO A 107 -15.06 23.78 12.87
C PRO A 107 -16.54 23.39 12.81
N GLU A 108 -17.44 24.37 12.66
CA GLU A 108 -18.85 24.11 12.36
C GLU A 108 -19.01 23.54 10.94
N VAL A 109 -19.88 22.54 10.83
CA VAL A 109 -20.21 21.92 9.53
C VAL A 109 -21.13 22.84 8.75
N ASN A 110 -20.65 23.34 7.62
CA ASN A 110 -21.45 24.09 6.64
C ASN A 110 -21.83 23.18 5.46
N ALA A 111 -22.65 23.68 4.53
CA ALA A 111 -22.95 22.97 3.27
C ALA A 111 -21.67 22.68 2.48
N ASP A 112 -21.74 21.71 1.55
CA ASP A 112 -20.65 21.28 0.68
C ASP A 112 -19.50 20.52 1.38
N LEU A 113 -19.80 19.85 2.49
CA LEU A 113 -18.86 18.98 3.16
C LEU A 113 -19.12 17.51 2.86
N TYR A 114 -18.06 16.70 2.93
CA TYR A 114 -18.16 15.25 2.93
C TYR A 114 -18.32 14.72 4.34
N GLY A 115 -19.34 13.88 4.53
CA GLY A 115 -19.45 13.04 5.70
C GLY A 115 -18.80 11.69 5.44
N LEU A 116 -17.94 11.28 6.33
CA LEU A 116 -17.32 9.98 6.31
C LEU A 116 -17.59 9.26 7.62
N TYR A 117 -18.12 8.06 7.51
CA TYR A 117 -18.18 7.11 8.60
C TYR A 117 -17.14 6.01 8.35
N TYR A 118 -16.28 5.82 9.32
CA TYR A 118 -15.28 4.78 9.33
C TYR A 118 -15.18 4.18 10.73
N PRO A 119 -15.72 2.97 10.96
CA PRO A 119 -15.69 2.34 12.28
C PRO A 119 -14.29 1.83 12.61
N GLY A 120 -13.95 1.89 13.89
CA GLY A 120 -12.74 1.27 14.42
C GLY A 120 -11.45 2.04 14.25
N LYS A 121 -11.49 3.27 13.71
CA LYS A 121 -10.34 4.17 13.73
C LYS A 121 -10.74 5.55 14.24
N ARG A 122 -9.98 6.10 15.18
CA ARG A 122 -10.01 7.55 15.40
C ARG A 122 -9.59 8.19 14.09
N ILE A 123 -10.52 8.87 13.44
CA ILE A 123 -10.19 9.75 12.34
C ILE A 123 -9.45 10.90 13.00
N ASN A 124 -8.15 10.99 12.79
CA ASN A 124 -7.36 12.14 13.18
C ASN A 124 -7.91 13.37 12.46
N SER A 125 -7.64 14.56 12.99
CA SER A 125 -8.05 15.84 12.40
C SER A 125 -7.53 16.03 10.96
N ASP A 126 -6.59 15.23 10.54
CA ASP A 126 -6.09 15.17 9.16
C ASP A 126 -6.68 13.94 8.46
N ILE A 127 -7.67 14.19 7.58
CA ILE A 127 -8.34 13.16 6.79
C ILE A 127 -7.98 13.25 5.32
N SER A 128 -6.87 13.91 4.98
CA SER A 128 -6.41 14.07 3.60
C SER A 128 -6.23 12.72 2.90
N PHE A 129 -5.87 11.66 3.66
CA PHE A 129 -5.69 10.31 3.15
C PHE A 129 -6.30 9.29 4.10
N ILE A 130 -7.44 8.70 3.75
CA ILE A 130 -7.99 7.56 4.47
C ILE A 130 -7.71 6.30 3.66
N ASN A 131 -6.79 5.51 4.18
CA ASN A 131 -6.50 4.19 3.68
C ASN A 131 -7.47 3.19 4.32
N PHE A 132 -8.18 2.44 3.50
CA PHE A 132 -9.23 1.53 3.91
C PHE A 132 -8.86 0.10 3.53
N SER A 133 -8.44 -0.73 4.49
CA SER A 133 -8.10 -2.13 4.25
C SER A 133 -9.25 -3.06 4.62
N TYR A 134 -9.50 -4.05 3.78
CA TYR A 134 -10.38 -5.19 4.05
C TYR A 134 -9.60 -6.45 4.43
N GLU A 135 -8.30 -6.32 4.66
CA GLU A 135 -7.44 -7.39 5.14
C GLU A 135 -7.58 -7.61 6.65
N ASP A 136 -6.98 -8.65 7.17
CA ASP A 136 -6.92 -8.99 8.60
C ASP A 136 -8.29 -9.14 9.31
N GLN A 137 -9.32 -9.52 8.55
CA GLN A 137 -10.61 -9.82 9.13
C GLN A 137 -10.55 -11.12 9.96
N VAL A 138 -10.98 -11.03 11.20
CA VAL A 138 -11.04 -12.18 12.12
C VAL A 138 -12.46 -12.35 12.65
N GLN A 139 -13.09 -13.46 12.29
CA GLN A 139 -14.40 -13.83 12.82
C GLN A 139 -14.25 -14.74 14.04
N GLU A 140 -14.85 -14.36 15.15
CA GLU A 140 -14.91 -15.18 16.37
C GLU A 140 -16.16 -16.06 16.37
N ALA A 141 -16.03 -17.34 16.74
CA ALA A 141 -17.17 -18.24 16.82
C ALA A 141 -18.23 -17.79 17.85
N ALA A 142 -17.80 -17.12 18.93
CA ALA A 142 -18.67 -16.62 19.98
C ALA A 142 -19.52 -15.42 19.54
N ASP A 143 -19.02 -14.58 18.63
CA ASP A 143 -19.73 -13.41 18.09
C ASP A 143 -19.34 -13.19 16.62
N PRO A 144 -19.96 -13.95 15.69
CA PRO A 144 -19.52 -14.02 14.30
C PRO A 144 -19.70 -12.73 13.51
N LEU A 145 -20.46 -11.77 13.98
CA LEU A 145 -20.76 -10.52 13.27
C LEU A 145 -19.97 -9.32 13.80
N LYS A 146 -19.35 -9.45 14.97
CA LYS A 146 -18.67 -8.35 15.67
C LYS A 146 -17.59 -7.68 14.82
N HIS A 147 -16.79 -8.47 14.09
CA HIS A 147 -15.71 -7.93 13.25
C HIS A 147 -16.21 -7.07 12.11
N LEU A 148 -17.43 -7.26 11.60
CA LEU A 148 -17.97 -6.52 10.45
C LEU A 148 -17.99 -5.01 10.70
N SER A 149 -18.21 -4.59 11.95
CA SER A 149 -18.22 -3.18 12.32
C SER A 149 -16.87 -2.48 12.02
N LYS A 150 -15.76 -3.20 12.09
CA LYS A 150 -14.43 -2.68 11.81
C LYS A 150 -14.16 -2.42 10.31
N PHE A 151 -14.97 -3.02 9.44
CA PHE A 151 -14.78 -3.00 7.98
C PHE A 151 -15.97 -2.40 7.23
N HIS A 152 -16.92 -1.81 7.94
CA HIS A 152 -18.07 -1.13 7.35
C HIS A 152 -17.75 0.34 7.11
N CYS A 153 -17.78 0.81 5.88
CA CYS A 153 -17.49 2.18 5.50
C CYS A 153 -18.67 2.82 4.79
N MET A 154 -18.96 4.06 5.15
CA MET A 154 -19.97 4.87 4.48
C MET A 154 -19.41 6.24 4.14
N ARG A 155 -19.78 6.77 2.98
CA ARG A 155 -19.38 8.09 2.50
C ARG A 155 -20.57 8.84 1.92
N LYS A 156 -20.73 10.10 2.30
CA LYS A 156 -21.80 10.95 1.84
C LYS A 156 -21.33 12.38 1.55
N ILE A 157 -21.88 13.00 0.51
CA ILE A 157 -21.82 14.44 0.33
C ILE A 157 -22.98 15.07 1.12
N VAL A 158 -22.67 16.01 2.00
CA VAL A 158 -23.66 16.73 2.79
C VAL A 158 -24.12 17.95 1.99
N THR A 159 -25.35 17.91 1.49
CA THR A 159 -25.94 18.99 0.71
C THR A 159 -26.75 19.99 1.54
N GLU A 160 -27.16 19.60 2.76
CA GLU A 160 -27.93 20.42 3.67
C GLU A 160 -27.45 20.29 5.11
N LYS A 161 -27.33 21.42 5.82
CA LYS A 161 -26.99 21.45 7.24
C LYS A 161 -28.09 20.80 8.08
N GLY A 162 -27.74 19.79 8.85
CA GLY A 162 -28.60 19.18 9.87
C GLY A 162 -29.41 17.96 9.43
N ASN A 163 -29.31 17.54 8.17
CA ASN A 163 -29.93 16.30 7.70
C ASN A 163 -28.86 15.36 7.12
N TYR A 164 -28.40 14.41 7.95
CA TYR A 164 -27.33 13.48 7.58
C TYR A 164 -27.90 12.08 7.46
N ASP A 165 -28.51 11.80 6.33
CA ASP A 165 -28.98 10.47 5.95
C ASP A 165 -27.87 9.72 5.22
N PHE A 166 -27.34 8.68 5.81
CA PHE A 166 -26.32 7.80 5.23
C PHE A 166 -26.92 6.61 4.45
N SER A 167 -28.22 6.57 4.27
CA SER A 167 -28.85 5.54 3.46
C SER A 167 -28.27 5.53 2.04
N SER A 168 -27.96 4.35 1.54
CA SER A 168 -27.34 4.16 0.21
C SER A 168 -25.93 4.78 0.04
N CYS A 169 -25.25 5.04 1.14
CA CYS A 169 -23.91 5.64 1.13
C CYS A 169 -22.79 4.62 1.43
N ASP A 170 -23.15 3.34 1.53
CA ASP A 170 -22.21 2.27 1.83
C ASP A 170 -21.13 2.11 0.75
N GLN A 171 -19.88 2.06 1.21
CA GLN A 171 -18.71 1.75 0.39
C GLN A 171 -18.25 0.30 0.59
N SER A 172 -18.99 -0.47 1.40
CA SER A 172 -18.69 -1.87 1.72
C SER A 172 -19.83 -2.78 1.28
N ALA A 173 -19.48 -3.95 0.77
CA ALA A 173 -20.37 -5.08 0.55
C ALA A 173 -20.01 -6.21 1.50
N CYS A 174 -20.93 -7.14 1.73
CA CYS A 174 -20.68 -8.32 2.56
C CYS A 174 -20.87 -9.59 1.74
N MET A 175 -19.97 -10.56 1.91
CA MET A 175 -20.14 -11.93 1.43
C MET A 175 -20.42 -12.85 2.62
N ARG A 176 -21.59 -13.48 2.61
CA ARG A 176 -21.94 -14.50 3.57
C ARG A 176 -21.68 -15.87 2.99
N PHE A 177 -20.81 -16.64 3.60
CA PHE A 177 -20.57 -18.04 3.26
C PHE A 177 -21.50 -18.94 4.07
N VAL A 178 -22.14 -19.88 3.41
CA VAL A 178 -22.93 -20.96 4.03
C VAL A 178 -22.41 -22.27 3.44
N LEU A 179 -21.54 -22.90 4.19
CA LEU A 179 -20.73 -24.04 3.72
C LEU A 179 -21.11 -25.30 4.48
N SER A 180 -21.41 -26.36 3.74
CA SER A 180 -21.74 -27.69 4.29
C SER A 180 -21.36 -28.82 3.34
N GLY A 181 -21.70 -30.06 3.65
CA GLY A 181 -21.44 -31.20 2.77
C GLY A 181 -20.05 -31.81 2.91
N THR A 182 -19.26 -31.33 3.86
CA THR A 182 -18.02 -31.92 4.36
C THR A 182 -17.87 -31.54 5.83
N GLU A 183 -17.05 -32.27 6.58
CA GLU A 183 -16.66 -31.90 7.93
C GLU A 183 -15.46 -30.94 7.87
N PHE A 184 -15.57 -29.80 8.55
CA PHE A 184 -14.51 -28.80 8.71
C PHE A 184 -13.91 -28.98 10.11
N ASN A 185 -12.72 -29.58 10.19
CA ASN A 185 -12.07 -29.87 11.46
C ASN A 185 -11.27 -28.65 11.96
N ASN A 186 -11.82 -27.95 12.96
CA ASN A 186 -11.25 -26.71 13.51
C ASN A 186 -10.85 -25.72 12.37
N PRO A 187 -11.81 -25.16 11.66
CA PRO A 187 -11.52 -24.26 10.54
C PRO A 187 -10.83 -23.00 11.04
N GLU A 188 -9.74 -22.63 10.38
CA GLU A 188 -8.85 -21.53 10.74
C GLU A 188 -8.97 -20.33 9.80
N LYS A 189 -9.27 -20.57 8.51
CA LYS A 189 -9.33 -19.51 7.50
C LYS A 189 -10.28 -19.88 6.36
N ILE A 190 -10.98 -18.88 5.84
CA ILE A 190 -11.67 -18.95 4.54
C ILE A 190 -10.97 -18.01 3.58
N THR A 191 -10.66 -18.47 2.37
CA THR A 191 -10.12 -17.64 1.29
C THR A 191 -11.05 -17.71 0.08
N LEU A 192 -11.50 -16.55 -0.41
CA LEU A 192 -12.26 -16.40 -1.65
C LEU A 192 -11.32 -15.91 -2.75
N THR A 193 -11.22 -16.64 -3.84
CA THR A 193 -10.37 -16.32 -5.00
C THR A 193 -11.20 -16.28 -6.26
N VAL A 194 -10.94 -15.32 -7.14
CA VAL A 194 -11.53 -15.27 -8.48
C VAL A 194 -10.55 -15.79 -9.50
N LEU A 195 -11.02 -16.69 -10.37
CA LEU A 195 -10.27 -17.19 -11.51
C LEU A 195 -11.01 -16.81 -12.80
N ARG A 196 -10.30 -16.16 -13.70
CA ARG A 196 -10.77 -15.83 -15.05
C ARG A 196 -9.94 -16.59 -16.07
N ASN A 197 -10.61 -17.45 -16.85
CA ASN A 197 -9.90 -18.36 -17.79
C ASN A 197 -8.84 -19.25 -17.11
N GLY A 198 -9.10 -19.64 -15.85
CA GLY A 198 -8.20 -20.49 -15.08
C GLY A 198 -7.04 -19.76 -14.37
N THR A 199 -6.90 -18.45 -14.58
CA THR A 199 -5.88 -17.60 -13.93
C THR A 199 -6.51 -16.75 -12.85
N LYS A 200 -5.81 -16.52 -11.74
CA LYS A 200 -6.26 -15.59 -10.67
C LYS A 200 -6.44 -14.19 -11.28
N ALA A 201 -7.59 -13.58 -11.02
CA ALA A 201 -7.97 -12.29 -11.57
C ALA A 201 -8.12 -11.28 -10.43
N ASN A 202 -7.50 -10.13 -10.58
CA ASN A 202 -7.64 -9.01 -9.65
C ASN A 202 -9.05 -8.44 -9.79
N CYS A 203 -9.95 -8.91 -8.93
CA CYS A 203 -11.37 -8.53 -8.93
C CYS A 203 -11.81 -7.93 -7.61
N PHE A 204 -10.97 -7.90 -6.60
CA PHE A 204 -11.25 -7.33 -5.29
C PHE A 204 -10.32 -6.16 -5.02
N MET A 205 -10.74 -5.32 -4.09
CA MET A 205 -9.92 -4.28 -3.52
C MET A 205 -9.50 -4.72 -2.12
N SER A 206 -8.22 -4.98 -1.88
CA SER A 206 -7.71 -5.24 -0.55
C SER A 206 -7.59 -3.95 0.25
N THR A 207 -7.27 -2.86 -0.44
CA THR A 207 -7.14 -1.55 0.16
C THR A 207 -7.79 -0.51 -0.76
N ASN A 208 -8.63 0.32 -0.20
CA ASN A 208 -9.30 1.40 -0.91
C ASN A 208 -8.76 2.72 -0.39
N TYR A 209 -8.01 3.44 -1.21
CA TYR A 209 -7.60 4.80 -0.90
C TYR A 209 -8.78 5.74 -1.18
N LEU A 210 -9.25 6.44 -0.17
CA LEU A 210 -10.17 7.55 -0.35
C LEU A 210 -9.36 8.80 -0.67
N ASP A 211 -8.65 8.75 -1.81
CA ASP A 211 -7.95 9.90 -2.35
C ASP A 211 -8.92 10.95 -2.78
N SER A 212 -8.54 12.16 -2.56
CA SER A 212 -9.23 13.40 -2.90
C SER A 212 -10.76 13.37 -2.76
N TRP A 213 -11.25 14.25 -1.99
CA TRP A 213 -12.66 14.59 -1.84
C TRP A 213 -13.21 15.30 -3.08
N SER A 214 -12.64 15.06 -4.27
CA SER A 214 -13.12 15.63 -5.52
C SER A 214 -14.55 15.21 -5.79
N THR A 215 -15.38 16.20 -6.10
CA THR A 215 -16.81 16.01 -6.35
C THR A 215 -17.08 15.22 -7.62
N ASP A 216 -16.15 15.18 -8.57
CA ASP A 216 -16.42 14.79 -9.93
C ASP A 216 -15.89 13.41 -10.31
N ASP A 217 -14.86 12.88 -9.63
CA ASP A 217 -14.42 11.52 -9.88
C ASP A 217 -13.71 10.91 -8.64
N PRO A 218 -14.34 9.97 -7.95
CA PRO A 218 -13.66 9.17 -6.95
C PRO A 218 -12.64 8.18 -7.55
N ALA A 219 -12.38 8.22 -8.85
CA ALA A 219 -11.60 7.24 -9.58
C ALA A 219 -10.08 7.50 -9.57
N THR A 220 -9.60 8.59 -9.00
CA THR A 220 -8.16 8.95 -9.07
C THR A 220 -7.29 8.28 -8.02
N ALA A 221 -7.86 7.63 -7.02
CA ALA A 221 -7.08 6.79 -6.14
C ALA A 221 -6.83 5.43 -6.80
N SER A 222 -5.60 5.01 -6.88
CA SER A 222 -5.25 3.66 -7.32
C SER A 222 -5.53 2.67 -6.19
N PRO A 223 -6.66 1.93 -6.23
CA PRO A 223 -6.93 0.92 -5.22
C PRO A 223 -5.90 -0.20 -5.38
N ILE A 224 -5.50 -0.80 -4.27
CA ILE A 224 -4.72 -2.05 -4.33
C ILE A 224 -5.70 -3.16 -4.69
N GLU A 225 -5.60 -3.63 -5.91
CA GLU A 225 -6.40 -4.75 -6.40
C GLU A 225 -5.86 -6.07 -5.83
N ALA A 226 -6.78 -6.97 -5.51
CA ALA A 226 -6.47 -8.30 -5.03
C ALA A 226 -7.24 -9.35 -5.81
N PHE A 227 -6.60 -10.48 -6.04
CA PHE A 227 -7.27 -11.65 -6.63
C PHE A 227 -7.98 -12.52 -5.60
N SER A 228 -7.71 -12.33 -4.32
CA SER A 228 -8.35 -13.04 -3.22
C SER A 228 -8.52 -12.16 -1.99
N LEU A 229 -9.55 -12.50 -1.20
CA LEU A 229 -9.75 -11.95 0.15
C LEU A 229 -9.82 -13.11 1.14
N SER A 230 -9.32 -12.89 2.35
CA SER A 230 -9.26 -13.90 3.40
C SER A 230 -9.98 -13.44 4.67
N LEU A 231 -10.55 -14.41 5.38
CA LEU A 231 -11.17 -14.25 6.68
C LEU A 231 -10.56 -15.29 7.61
N ALA A 232 -9.87 -14.86 8.65
CA ALA A 232 -9.43 -15.74 9.72
C ALA A 232 -10.62 -16.16 10.59
N LEU A 233 -10.58 -17.37 11.11
CA LEU A 233 -11.60 -17.94 11.96
C LEU A 233 -11.00 -18.29 13.32
N SER A 234 -11.60 -17.81 14.39
CA SER A 234 -11.11 -17.99 15.75
C SER A 234 -12.15 -18.66 16.64
N GLY A 235 -11.72 -19.63 17.43
CA GLY A 235 -12.57 -20.32 18.41
C GLY A 235 -13.58 -21.29 17.81
N TYR A 236 -13.43 -21.69 16.55
CA TYR A 236 -14.27 -22.68 15.92
C TYR A 236 -13.80 -24.09 16.26
N GLY A 237 -14.75 -24.95 16.67
CA GLY A 237 -14.56 -26.40 16.75
C GLY A 237 -14.90 -27.07 15.42
N THR A 238 -14.78 -28.40 15.40
CA THR A 238 -15.20 -29.22 14.26
C THR A 238 -16.69 -29.03 13.97
N THR A 239 -17.05 -28.80 12.72
CA THR A 239 -18.42 -28.56 12.27
C THR A 239 -18.64 -29.06 10.85
N ASP A 240 -19.83 -29.51 10.54
CA ASP A 240 -20.34 -29.85 9.20
C ASP A 240 -21.14 -28.69 8.56
N ASN A 241 -21.35 -27.61 9.31
CA ASN A 241 -22.06 -26.42 8.86
C ASN A 241 -21.31 -25.16 9.31
N LEU A 242 -20.58 -24.54 8.38
CA LEU A 242 -19.80 -23.35 8.64
C LEU A 242 -20.48 -22.14 8.02
N THR A 243 -20.78 -21.13 8.85
CA THR A 243 -21.28 -19.83 8.38
C THR A 243 -20.29 -18.74 8.73
N ALA A 244 -19.95 -17.93 7.74
CA ALA A 244 -18.97 -16.86 7.91
C ALA A 244 -19.35 -15.63 7.08
N TRP A 245 -18.83 -14.46 7.47
CA TRP A 245 -19.10 -13.19 6.81
C TRP A 245 -17.78 -12.44 6.54
N LEU A 246 -17.62 -12.00 5.31
CA LEU A 246 -16.44 -11.27 4.84
C LEU A 246 -16.88 -9.92 4.28
N MET A 247 -16.36 -8.82 4.82
CA MET A 247 -16.54 -7.49 4.26
C MET A 247 -15.57 -7.26 3.11
N MET A 248 -16.02 -6.51 2.10
CA MET A 248 -15.20 -6.17 0.93
C MET A 248 -15.64 -4.82 0.36
N SER A 249 -14.79 -4.20 -0.44
CA SER A 249 -15.17 -3.00 -1.18
C SER A 249 -16.31 -3.30 -2.16
N ASN A 250 -17.20 -2.35 -2.34
CA ASN A 250 -18.19 -2.37 -3.42
C ASN A 250 -17.70 -1.67 -4.68
N ARG A 251 -16.54 -1.01 -4.63
CA ARG A 251 -16.06 -0.15 -5.70
C ARG A 251 -15.57 -1.03 -6.86
N ASP A 252 -16.21 -0.85 -8.01
CA ASP A 252 -15.85 -1.41 -9.33
C ASP A 252 -15.66 -2.93 -9.39
N VAL A 253 -16.12 -3.67 -8.37
CA VAL A 253 -16.02 -5.13 -8.37
C VAL A 253 -17.12 -5.71 -9.24
N THR A 254 -16.79 -5.99 -10.48
CA THR A 254 -17.65 -6.74 -11.40
C THR A 254 -17.03 -8.09 -11.69
N LEU A 255 -17.71 -9.13 -11.25
CA LEU A 255 -17.41 -10.53 -11.56
C LEU A 255 -18.10 -10.88 -12.89
N LEU A 256 -17.37 -11.38 -13.85
CA LEU A 256 -17.89 -11.61 -15.20
C LEU A 256 -18.48 -13.01 -15.34
N LYS A 257 -19.39 -13.17 -16.27
CA LYS A 257 -19.86 -14.49 -16.70
C LYS A 257 -18.66 -15.38 -17.12
N GLY A 258 -18.60 -16.56 -16.54
CA GLY A 258 -17.52 -17.52 -16.77
C GLY A 258 -16.40 -17.44 -15.73
N ASP A 259 -16.37 -16.42 -14.88
CA ASP A 259 -15.46 -16.38 -13.74
C ASP A 259 -15.74 -17.54 -12.80
N GLU A 260 -14.68 -18.19 -12.32
CA GLU A 260 -14.75 -19.19 -11.27
C GLU A 260 -14.49 -18.53 -9.91
N LEU A 261 -15.46 -18.61 -9.02
CA LEU A 261 -15.29 -18.22 -7.64
C LEU A 261 -14.90 -19.45 -6.84
N ARG A 262 -13.66 -19.47 -6.35
CA ARG A 262 -13.11 -20.56 -5.55
C ARG A 262 -13.09 -20.18 -4.09
N VAL A 263 -13.66 -21.03 -3.27
CA VAL A 263 -13.58 -20.93 -1.82
C VAL A 263 -12.70 -22.05 -1.29
N GLU A 264 -11.72 -21.70 -0.49
CA GLU A 264 -10.87 -22.61 0.26
C GLU A 264 -11.10 -22.41 1.74
N VAL A 265 -11.35 -23.50 2.47
CA VAL A 265 -11.43 -23.53 3.92
C VAL A 265 -10.21 -24.28 4.44
N THR A 266 -9.30 -23.56 5.07
CA THR A 266 -8.14 -24.14 5.76
C THR A 266 -8.59 -24.61 7.13
N CYS A 267 -8.44 -25.88 7.39
CA CYS A 267 -8.65 -26.51 8.67
C CYS A 267 -7.33 -27.00 9.26
N SER A 268 -7.33 -27.43 10.50
CA SER A 268 -6.12 -27.92 11.18
C SER A 268 -5.43 -29.09 10.45
N ASP A 269 -6.18 -29.93 9.74
CA ASP A 269 -5.73 -31.16 9.08
C ASP A 269 -5.87 -31.14 7.56
N LEU A 270 -6.89 -30.48 7.04
CA LEU A 270 -7.22 -30.47 5.62
C LEU A 270 -7.46 -29.05 5.09
N ILE A 271 -7.20 -28.85 3.83
CA ILE A 271 -7.68 -27.70 3.05
C ILE A 271 -8.80 -28.21 2.15
N HIS A 272 -10.01 -27.73 2.40
CA HIS A 272 -11.18 -28.04 1.59
C HIS A 272 -11.35 -26.95 0.52
N ARG A 273 -11.52 -27.35 -0.74
CA ARG A 273 -11.70 -26.45 -1.87
C ARG A 273 -12.98 -26.75 -2.61
N SER A 274 -13.72 -25.71 -2.95
CA SER A 274 -14.87 -25.83 -3.85
C SER A 274 -14.97 -24.58 -4.71
N SER A 275 -15.57 -24.70 -5.90
CA SER A 275 -15.72 -23.59 -6.85
C SER A 275 -17.11 -23.57 -7.45
N ILE A 276 -17.53 -22.37 -7.86
CA ILE A 276 -18.69 -22.14 -8.71
C ILE A 276 -18.29 -21.30 -9.91
N THR A 277 -18.88 -21.57 -11.07
CA THR A 277 -18.69 -20.73 -12.26
C THR A 277 -19.91 -19.82 -12.43
N LEU A 278 -19.69 -18.54 -12.64
CA LEU A 278 -20.78 -17.59 -12.82
C LEU A 278 -21.48 -17.78 -14.17
N GLU A 279 -22.81 -17.84 -14.12
CA GLU A 279 -23.66 -17.94 -15.33
C GLU A 279 -23.97 -16.57 -15.94
N SER A 280 -23.79 -15.49 -15.20
CA SER A 280 -23.98 -14.08 -15.62
C SER A 280 -23.03 -13.17 -14.87
N ASP A 281 -22.85 -11.95 -15.39
CA ASP A 281 -22.11 -10.91 -14.69
C ASP A 281 -22.78 -10.58 -13.36
N LEU A 282 -21.96 -10.30 -12.34
CA LEU A 282 -22.41 -9.93 -11.00
C LEU A 282 -21.63 -8.71 -10.50
N THR A 283 -22.35 -7.65 -10.18
CA THR A 283 -21.77 -6.50 -9.47
C THR A 283 -22.01 -6.62 -7.98
N LEU A 284 -20.94 -6.49 -7.18
CA LEU A 284 -21.03 -6.45 -5.72
C LEU A 284 -21.41 -5.03 -5.31
N ASN A 285 -22.65 -4.86 -4.87
CA ASN A 285 -23.18 -3.53 -4.53
C ASN A 285 -22.94 -3.20 -3.05
N GLY A 286 -22.60 -1.95 -2.77
CA GLY A 286 -22.48 -1.45 -1.40
C GLY A 286 -23.79 -1.54 -0.63
N GLY A 287 -23.67 -1.74 0.68
CA GLY A 287 -24.80 -1.93 1.56
C GLY A 287 -25.56 -3.25 1.36
N ARG A 288 -24.99 -4.20 0.64
CA ARG A 288 -25.64 -5.49 0.36
C ARG A 288 -24.81 -6.67 0.84
N CYS A 289 -25.53 -7.71 1.27
CA CYS A 289 -24.95 -8.98 1.68
C CYS A 289 -25.23 -10.04 0.62
N HIS A 290 -24.19 -10.48 -0.09
CA HIS A 290 -24.26 -11.55 -1.06
C HIS A 290 -24.04 -12.90 -0.37
N SER A 291 -24.75 -13.95 -0.78
CA SER A 291 -24.59 -15.27 -0.17
C SER A 291 -23.91 -16.25 -1.12
N TYR A 292 -22.81 -16.82 -0.67
CA TYR A 292 -22.14 -17.96 -1.29
C TYR A 292 -22.55 -19.24 -0.54
N ILE A 293 -23.36 -20.08 -1.19
CA ILE A 293 -23.92 -21.28 -0.57
C ILE A 293 -23.33 -22.50 -1.25
N ARG A 294 -22.74 -23.42 -0.46
CA ARG A 294 -22.10 -24.62 -0.98
C ARG A 294 -22.32 -25.83 -0.06
N SER A 295 -22.89 -26.91 -0.61
CA SER A 295 -23.17 -28.14 0.12
C SER A 295 -22.54 -29.39 -0.47
N LYS A 296 -21.84 -29.31 -1.59
CA LYS A 296 -21.18 -30.43 -2.27
C LYS A 296 -20.04 -29.96 -3.17
N GLY A 297 -19.40 -30.91 -3.84
CA GLY A 297 -18.32 -30.59 -4.79
C GLY A 297 -17.03 -30.16 -4.10
N TRP A 298 -16.82 -30.58 -2.88
CA TRP A 298 -15.59 -30.35 -2.14
C TRP A 298 -14.50 -31.33 -2.61
N THR A 299 -13.31 -30.81 -2.78
CA THR A 299 -12.07 -31.55 -2.88
C THR A 299 -11.21 -31.21 -1.68
N SER A 300 -10.50 -32.18 -1.13
CA SER A 300 -9.67 -31.95 0.04
C SER A 300 -8.24 -32.39 -0.23
N LYS A 301 -7.29 -31.61 0.26
CA LYS A 301 -5.88 -31.96 0.33
C LYS A 301 -5.42 -31.87 1.79
N GLU A 302 -4.43 -32.64 2.16
CA GLU A 302 -3.83 -32.52 3.48
C GLU A 302 -3.33 -31.09 3.71
N ASN A 303 -3.70 -30.51 4.83
CA ASN A 303 -3.05 -29.29 5.33
C ASN A 303 -1.75 -29.73 6.00
N VAL A 304 -0.79 -30.11 5.18
CA VAL A 304 0.53 -30.45 5.69
C VAL A 304 1.05 -29.16 6.32
N PRO A 305 1.30 -29.12 7.65
CA PRO A 305 2.02 -28.01 8.24
C PRO A 305 3.27 -27.82 7.39
N VAL A 306 3.50 -26.61 6.92
CA VAL A 306 4.72 -26.31 6.16
C VAL A 306 5.86 -26.77 7.05
N THR A 307 6.51 -27.87 6.67
CA THR A 307 7.73 -28.29 7.35
C THR A 307 8.65 -27.11 7.13
N VAL A 308 8.90 -26.36 8.20
CA VAL A 308 9.78 -25.19 8.14
C VAL A 308 11.09 -25.73 7.56
N SER A 309 11.47 -25.25 6.41
CA SER A 309 12.71 -25.68 5.78
C SER A 309 13.85 -25.54 6.80
N PRO A 310 14.71 -26.51 6.96
CA PRO A 310 15.85 -26.41 7.85
C PRO A 310 16.83 -25.29 7.44
N TYR A 311 16.63 -24.72 6.27
CA TYR A 311 17.39 -23.60 5.72
C TYR A 311 16.72 -22.25 5.95
N ASP A 312 15.43 -22.23 6.29
CA ASP A 312 14.67 -21.01 6.54
C ASP A 312 15.14 -20.28 7.81
N LYS A 313 14.95 -18.97 7.84
CA LYS A 313 15.30 -18.10 8.98
C LYS A 313 16.79 -18.11 9.39
N LYS A 314 17.67 -18.59 8.52
CA LYS A 314 19.11 -18.54 8.78
C LYS A 314 19.68 -17.17 8.45
N VAL A 315 20.39 -16.60 9.41
CA VAL A 315 21.06 -15.30 9.27
C VAL A 315 22.52 -15.51 8.89
N THR A 316 22.96 -14.84 7.84
CA THR A 316 24.36 -14.74 7.45
C THR A 316 24.81 -13.29 7.62
N ALA A 317 25.69 -13.04 8.58
CA ALA A 317 26.31 -11.74 8.78
C ALA A 317 27.42 -11.56 7.72
N ILE A 318 27.27 -10.58 6.84
CA ILE A 318 28.24 -10.25 5.78
C ILE A 318 29.28 -9.28 6.34
N GLN A 319 28.80 -8.29 7.09
CA GLN A 319 29.59 -7.25 7.71
C GLN A 319 28.88 -6.75 8.96
N THR A 320 29.57 -6.73 10.09
CA THR A 320 28.97 -6.36 11.37
C THR A 320 30.00 -5.75 12.33
N GLY A 321 29.51 -5.30 13.48
CA GLY A 321 30.35 -4.81 14.57
C GLY A 321 30.66 -3.33 14.52
N VAL A 322 29.91 -2.57 13.68
CA VAL A 322 30.03 -1.12 13.62
C VAL A 322 28.81 -0.43 14.25
N THR A 323 29.03 0.74 14.82
CA THR A 323 27.94 1.65 15.16
C THR A 323 27.49 2.31 13.87
N GLY A 324 26.37 1.88 13.31
CA GLY A 324 25.91 2.38 12.04
C GLY A 324 24.63 1.69 11.57
N PRO A 325 24.10 2.07 10.41
CA PRO A 325 22.86 1.55 9.89
C PRO A 325 22.93 0.08 9.51
N ASP A 326 21.78 -0.56 9.56
CA ASP A 326 21.59 -1.96 9.17
C ASP A 326 21.00 -2.05 7.76
N LEU A 327 21.63 -2.87 6.93
CA LEU A 327 21.16 -3.23 5.60
C LEU A 327 20.91 -4.74 5.56
N ILE A 328 19.64 -5.12 5.35
CA ILE A 328 19.19 -6.50 5.44
C ILE A 328 18.61 -6.93 4.11
N PHE A 329 19.16 -7.98 3.52
CA PHE A 329 18.65 -8.55 2.28
C PHE A 329 17.81 -9.79 2.57
N LEU A 330 16.63 -9.83 1.98
CA LEU A 330 15.66 -10.92 1.99
C LEU A 330 15.30 -11.26 0.55
N GLY A 331 14.86 -12.50 0.33
CA GLY A 331 14.32 -12.88 -0.97
C GLY A 331 12.89 -13.40 -0.84
N ASP A 332 12.06 -13.15 -1.84
CA ASP A 332 10.73 -13.73 -1.93
C ASP A 332 10.56 -14.56 -3.20
N GLY A 333 9.78 -15.64 -3.16
CA GLY A 333 9.64 -16.57 -4.28
C GLY A 333 10.90 -17.42 -4.53
N PHE A 334 11.76 -17.59 -3.54
CA PHE A 334 12.84 -18.57 -3.57
C PHE A 334 12.43 -19.80 -2.76
N ILE A 335 12.55 -20.96 -3.35
CA ILE A 335 12.23 -22.24 -2.70
C ILE A 335 13.50 -22.85 -2.08
N GLU A 336 13.35 -23.95 -1.35
CA GLU A 336 14.47 -24.61 -0.66
C GLU A 336 15.64 -24.95 -1.59
N GLU A 337 15.35 -25.41 -2.80
CA GLU A 337 16.37 -25.74 -3.80
C GLU A 337 17.23 -24.54 -4.16
N ASP A 338 16.65 -23.32 -4.26
CA ASP A 338 17.39 -22.09 -4.58
C ASP A 338 18.33 -21.67 -3.44
N ILE A 339 18.02 -22.07 -2.20
CA ILE A 339 18.92 -21.87 -1.07
C ILE A 339 20.08 -22.88 -1.12
N VAL A 340 19.74 -24.14 -1.38
CA VAL A 340 20.71 -25.26 -1.36
C VAL A 340 21.72 -25.16 -2.51
N ASP A 341 21.28 -24.74 -3.69
CA ASP A 341 22.16 -24.61 -4.85
C ASP A 341 22.96 -23.29 -4.88
N GLY A 342 22.70 -22.39 -3.92
CA GLY A 342 23.39 -21.11 -3.78
C GLY A 342 22.86 -19.99 -4.67
N THR A 343 21.79 -20.20 -5.40
CA THR A 343 21.13 -19.17 -6.23
C THR A 343 20.67 -17.98 -5.39
N TYR A 344 20.05 -18.25 -4.24
CA TYR A 344 19.64 -17.23 -3.29
C TYR A 344 20.81 -16.34 -2.84
N GLU A 345 21.85 -16.96 -2.27
CA GLU A 345 23.00 -16.21 -1.77
C GLU A 345 23.67 -15.39 -2.86
N ARG A 346 23.80 -15.94 -4.07
CA ARG A 346 24.37 -15.23 -5.22
C ARG A 346 23.59 -13.96 -5.55
N ILE A 347 22.26 -14.04 -5.57
CA ILE A 347 21.40 -12.87 -5.88
C ILE A 347 21.46 -11.83 -4.77
N MET A 348 21.41 -12.23 -3.50
CA MET A 348 21.59 -11.30 -2.37
C MET A 348 22.96 -10.61 -2.41
N ARG A 349 24.00 -11.35 -2.79
CA ARG A 349 25.36 -10.82 -2.94
C ARG A 349 25.50 -9.83 -4.10
N GLU A 350 24.85 -10.11 -5.24
CA GLU A 350 24.80 -9.17 -6.37
C GLU A 350 24.08 -7.86 -5.95
N GLY A 351 23.00 -7.95 -5.17
CA GLY A 351 22.32 -6.77 -4.60
C GLY A 351 23.21 -5.98 -3.65
N TYR A 352 23.90 -6.67 -2.73
CA TYR A 352 24.88 -6.06 -1.83
C TYR A 352 26.00 -5.34 -2.59
N GLU A 353 26.58 -5.99 -3.59
CA GLU A 353 27.64 -5.38 -4.40
C GLU A 353 27.13 -4.13 -5.14
N ALA A 354 25.92 -4.20 -5.70
CA ALA A 354 25.29 -3.09 -6.40
C ALA A 354 25.06 -1.87 -5.49
N PHE A 355 24.61 -2.09 -4.24
CA PHE A 355 24.38 -1.03 -3.27
C PHE A 355 25.67 -0.23 -2.98
N PHE A 356 26.80 -0.92 -2.85
CA PHE A 356 28.09 -0.31 -2.56
C PHE A 356 28.96 0.04 -3.78
N GLU A 357 28.41 -0.06 -5.00
CA GLU A 357 29.19 0.17 -6.22
C GLU A 357 29.48 1.67 -6.46
N VAL A 358 28.58 2.55 -6.02
CA VAL A 358 28.63 4.00 -6.30
C VAL A 358 28.88 4.84 -5.05
N GLN A 359 29.42 6.05 -5.25
CA GLN A 359 29.57 7.03 -4.17
C GLN A 359 28.20 7.61 -3.77
N PRO A 360 27.99 7.88 -2.47
CA PRO A 360 28.97 7.83 -1.39
C PRO A 360 29.10 6.44 -0.72
N TYR A 361 28.25 5.48 -1.07
CA TYR A 361 28.21 4.15 -0.42
C TYR A 361 29.52 3.37 -0.52
N SER A 362 30.20 3.44 -1.66
CA SER A 362 31.48 2.75 -1.84
C SER A 362 32.57 3.26 -0.88
N TYR A 363 32.57 4.56 -0.59
CA TYR A 363 33.53 5.14 0.36
C TYR A 363 33.21 4.82 1.82
N PHE A 364 31.92 4.78 2.18
CA PHE A 364 31.44 4.54 3.53
C PHE A 364 31.01 3.09 3.78
N LYS A 365 31.39 2.18 2.92
CA LYS A 365 30.94 0.79 2.99
C LYS A 365 31.16 0.14 4.35
N ASP A 366 32.27 0.42 5.00
CA ASP A 366 32.64 -0.12 6.31
C ASP A 366 31.85 0.49 7.49
N ARG A 367 30.94 1.43 7.23
CA ARG A 367 30.06 2.04 8.23
C ARG A 367 28.72 1.34 8.37
N PHE A 368 28.44 0.31 7.57
CA PHE A 368 27.17 -0.41 7.55
C PHE A 368 27.32 -1.79 8.20
N ASN A 369 26.29 -2.24 8.90
CA ASN A 369 26.09 -3.65 9.17
C ASN A 369 25.25 -4.25 8.05
N VAL A 370 25.64 -5.43 7.56
CA VAL A 370 24.96 -6.06 6.42
C VAL A 370 24.68 -7.53 6.73
N TYR A 371 23.44 -7.93 6.47
CA TYR A 371 22.94 -9.27 6.72
C TYR A 371 22.18 -9.83 5.52
N PHE A 372 22.31 -11.15 5.33
CA PHE A 372 21.38 -11.91 4.51
C PHE A 372 20.57 -12.81 5.43
N VAL A 373 19.25 -12.85 5.24
CA VAL A 373 18.36 -13.73 5.99
C VAL A 373 17.64 -14.64 5.01
N ASN A 374 17.83 -15.94 5.15
CA ASN A 374 17.16 -16.90 4.30
C ASN A 374 15.65 -16.85 4.52
N ALA A 375 14.92 -16.72 3.44
CA ALA A 375 13.46 -16.70 3.39
C ALA A 375 12.99 -17.72 2.36
N VAL A 376 12.44 -18.83 2.84
CA VAL A 376 12.06 -19.96 1.98
C VAL A 376 10.57 -19.88 1.68
N SER A 377 10.23 -19.61 0.43
CA SER A 377 8.87 -19.62 -0.08
C SER A 377 8.40 -21.03 -0.42
N LYS A 378 7.11 -21.29 -0.37
CA LYS A 378 6.51 -22.54 -0.83
C LYS A 378 6.60 -22.69 -2.36
N GLU A 379 6.48 -21.59 -3.06
CA GLU A 379 6.45 -21.51 -4.52
C GLU A 379 7.35 -20.38 -5.01
N ARG A 380 7.85 -20.50 -6.24
CA ARG A 380 8.51 -19.39 -6.93
C ARG A 380 7.47 -18.38 -7.39
N THR A 381 7.85 -17.10 -7.40
CA THR A 381 7.06 -16.10 -8.11
C THR A 381 7.11 -16.39 -9.60
N TYR A 382 5.95 -16.40 -10.24
CA TYR A 382 5.85 -16.42 -11.69
C TYR A 382 5.13 -15.13 -12.10
N ALA A 383 5.79 -14.30 -12.88
CA ALA A 383 5.11 -13.21 -13.56
C ALA A 383 4.88 -13.60 -15.01
N ILE A 384 3.70 -13.31 -15.51
CA ILE A 384 3.47 -13.31 -16.95
C ILE A 384 3.94 -11.94 -17.45
N ASN A 385 5.00 -11.93 -18.25
CA ASN A 385 5.39 -10.72 -18.95
C ASN A 385 4.37 -10.46 -20.06
N THR A 386 3.50 -9.49 -19.86
CA THR A 386 2.46 -9.11 -20.83
C THR A 386 3.00 -8.22 -21.96
N GLY A 387 4.32 -8.05 -22.06
CA GLY A 387 4.98 -7.23 -23.11
C GLY A 387 4.94 -5.72 -22.86
N SER A 388 4.33 -5.28 -21.78
CA SER A 388 4.47 -3.97 -21.15
C SER A 388 5.21 -4.20 -19.83
N ASN A 389 5.97 -3.23 -19.35
CA ASN A 389 6.89 -3.39 -18.21
C ASN A 389 6.22 -3.70 -16.86
N GLY A 390 5.05 -4.30 -16.84
CA GLY A 390 4.37 -4.79 -15.66
C GLY A 390 4.37 -6.31 -15.64
N ALA A 391 4.71 -6.89 -14.51
CA ALA A 391 4.59 -8.31 -14.26
C ALA A 391 3.26 -8.55 -13.54
N GLU A 392 2.46 -9.51 -13.99
CA GLU A 392 1.30 -9.99 -13.25
C GLU A 392 1.70 -11.17 -12.39
N ASN A 393 1.36 -11.14 -11.10
CA ASN A 393 1.50 -12.32 -10.25
C ASN A 393 0.52 -13.40 -10.70
N THR A 394 1.03 -14.56 -11.07
CA THR A 394 0.21 -15.72 -11.45
C THR A 394 -0.35 -16.48 -10.25
N GLY A 395 -0.28 -15.88 -9.06
CA GLY A 395 -0.89 -16.41 -7.87
C GLY A 395 -0.07 -17.45 -7.13
N SER A 396 1.24 -17.38 -7.19
CA SER A 396 2.13 -18.17 -6.35
C SER A 396 2.01 -17.75 -4.88
N GLU A 397 2.05 -18.74 -3.98
CA GLU A 397 2.10 -18.52 -2.53
C GLU A 397 3.58 -18.29 -2.14
N THR A 398 4.04 -17.04 -2.23
CA THR A 398 5.38 -16.67 -1.76
C THR A 398 5.34 -16.25 -0.29
N LEU A 399 6.49 -16.24 0.38
CA LEU A 399 6.57 -16.02 1.82
C LEU A 399 6.11 -14.63 2.24
N PHE A 400 6.49 -13.61 1.49
CA PHE A 400 6.15 -12.21 1.74
C PHE A 400 5.01 -11.71 0.84
N SER A 401 4.36 -12.59 0.12
CA SER A 401 3.23 -12.25 -0.76
C SER A 401 3.53 -11.09 -1.72
N THR A 402 4.77 -10.99 -2.21
CA THR A 402 5.19 -9.90 -3.10
C THR A 402 4.28 -9.86 -4.33
N ALA A 403 3.69 -8.69 -4.56
CA ALA A 403 2.75 -8.43 -5.65
C ALA A 403 3.23 -7.28 -6.54
N PHE A 404 3.13 -7.46 -7.85
CA PHE A 404 3.50 -6.47 -8.85
C PHE A 404 2.24 -5.87 -9.46
N THR A 405 2.19 -4.55 -9.56
CA THR A 405 1.06 -3.85 -10.17
C THR A 405 1.21 -3.85 -11.70
N PRO A 406 0.23 -4.34 -12.46
CA PRO A 406 0.29 -4.34 -13.92
C PRO A 406 0.47 -2.94 -14.50
N ASN A 407 1.32 -2.81 -15.51
CA ASN A 407 1.66 -1.54 -16.19
C ASN A 407 2.27 -0.44 -15.29
N SER A 408 2.78 -0.83 -14.14
CA SER A 408 3.46 0.06 -13.17
C SER A 408 4.76 -0.58 -12.71
N THR A 409 5.63 0.20 -12.09
CA THR A 409 6.78 -0.31 -11.34
C THR A 409 6.46 -0.57 -9.88
N SER A 410 5.21 -0.36 -9.46
CA SER A 410 4.77 -0.54 -8.07
C SER A 410 4.82 -2.00 -7.64
N VAL A 411 5.47 -2.23 -6.51
CA VAL A 411 5.61 -3.55 -5.86
C VAL A 411 5.29 -3.40 -4.39
N ASP A 412 4.45 -4.29 -3.88
CA ASP A 412 4.09 -4.36 -2.46
C ASP A 412 4.19 -5.79 -1.93
N GLY A 413 4.05 -5.97 -0.61
CA GLY A 413 4.10 -7.27 0.04
C GLY A 413 3.76 -7.20 1.52
N ASP A 414 3.81 -8.35 2.20
CA ASP A 414 3.56 -8.45 3.65
C ASP A 414 4.71 -7.85 4.46
N LYS A 415 4.57 -6.57 4.80
CA LYS A 415 5.56 -5.82 5.58
C LYS A 415 5.78 -6.38 6.98
N ASN A 416 4.74 -6.97 7.59
CA ASN A 416 4.86 -7.55 8.93
C ASN A 416 5.72 -8.81 8.91
N ALA A 417 5.51 -9.69 7.94
CA ALA A 417 6.35 -10.86 7.73
C ALA A 417 7.79 -10.48 7.41
N VAL A 418 8.00 -9.44 6.60
CA VAL A 418 9.34 -8.89 6.30
C VAL A 418 10.04 -8.39 7.56
N LEU A 419 9.35 -7.62 8.42
CA LEU A 419 9.91 -7.12 9.68
C LEU A 419 10.23 -8.25 10.65
N GLU A 420 9.41 -9.32 10.72
CA GLU A 420 9.69 -10.51 11.52
C GLU A 420 11.03 -11.15 11.11
N TYR A 421 11.22 -11.36 9.80
CA TYR A 421 12.45 -11.96 9.28
C TYR A 421 13.67 -11.06 9.46
N ALA A 422 13.52 -9.76 9.18
CA ALA A 422 14.60 -8.80 9.36
C ALA A 422 15.05 -8.69 10.83
N SER A 423 14.12 -8.78 11.77
CA SER A 423 14.43 -8.75 13.22
C SER A 423 15.35 -9.88 13.67
N LEU A 424 15.34 -11.02 12.98
CA LEU A 424 16.25 -12.13 13.27
C LEU A 424 17.73 -11.73 13.10
N ALA A 425 18.03 -10.86 12.14
CA ALA A 425 19.39 -10.36 11.92
C ALA A 425 19.88 -9.44 13.04
N LEU A 426 18.96 -8.78 13.73
CA LEU A 426 19.25 -7.76 14.74
C LEU A 426 19.25 -8.32 16.17
N GLY A 427 18.71 -9.53 16.37
CA GLY A 427 18.70 -10.24 17.65
C GLY A 427 18.01 -9.44 18.77
N ASP A 428 18.63 -9.40 19.95
CA ASP A 428 18.07 -8.74 21.14
C ASP A 428 17.95 -7.20 20.99
N GLU A 429 18.63 -6.62 20.01
CA GLU A 429 18.58 -5.18 19.72
C GLU A 429 17.54 -4.82 18.61
N ALA A 430 16.77 -5.79 18.14
CA ALA A 430 15.86 -5.60 17.02
C ALA A 430 14.89 -4.42 17.22
N GLU A 431 14.32 -4.27 18.42
CA GLU A 431 13.36 -3.20 18.72
C GLU A 431 13.91 -1.79 18.46
N SER A 432 15.18 -1.55 18.74
CA SER A 432 15.79 -0.24 18.53
C SER A 432 16.36 -0.06 17.12
N ARG A 433 17.02 -1.11 16.60
CA ARG A 433 17.77 -1.03 15.33
C ARG A 433 16.87 -1.08 14.10
N ILE A 434 15.79 -1.85 14.16
CA ILE A 434 14.83 -2.00 13.04
C ILE A 434 14.25 -0.65 12.56
N ARG A 435 14.15 0.32 13.47
CA ARG A 435 13.57 1.64 13.19
C ARG A 435 14.33 2.45 12.13
N ASN A 436 15.59 2.13 11.91
CA ASN A 436 16.45 2.81 10.93
C ASN A 436 17.04 1.84 9.90
N ALA A 437 16.60 0.58 9.92
CA ALA A 437 17.08 -0.42 9.00
C ALA A 437 16.54 -0.19 7.58
N VAL A 438 17.38 -0.53 6.60
CA VAL A 438 16.95 -0.69 5.21
C VAL A 438 16.83 -2.18 4.93
N ILE A 439 15.65 -2.61 4.54
CA ILE A 439 15.34 -4.00 4.26
C ILE A 439 15.02 -4.12 2.77
N VAL A 440 15.79 -4.94 2.06
CA VAL A 440 15.64 -5.15 0.62
C VAL A 440 15.08 -6.53 0.37
N VAL A 441 13.85 -6.58 -0.12
CA VAL A 441 13.14 -7.82 -0.50
C VAL A 441 13.25 -8.00 -2.01
N ILE A 442 14.07 -8.94 -2.44
CA ILE A 442 14.29 -9.25 -3.85
C ILE A 442 13.36 -10.39 -4.24
N ALA A 443 12.34 -10.10 -5.02
CA ALA A 443 11.47 -11.13 -5.59
C ALA A 443 12.22 -11.93 -6.66
N ASN A 444 12.06 -13.25 -6.66
CA ASN A 444 12.67 -14.15 -7.66
C ASN A 444 11.97 -14.03 -9.03
N GLN A 445 11.92 -12.81 -9.55
CA GLN A 445 11.22 -12.43 -10.76
C GLN A 445 12.06 -11.48 -11.61
N GLU A 446 12.27 -11.82 -12.87
CA GLU A 446 12.92 -10.93 -13.83
C GLU A 446 11.93 -9.88 -14.35
N CYS A 447 11.97 -8.70 -13.77
CA CYS A 447 11.20 -7.55 -14.21
C CYS A 447 11.83 -6.25 -13.71
N HIS A 448 11.62 -5.17 -14.43
CA HIS A 448 11.95 -3.81 -14.01
C HIS A 448 10.80 -3.26 -13.18
N ALA A 449 10.85 -3.48 -11.87
CA ALA A 449 9.89 -2.96 -10.91
C ALA A 449 10.53 -2.88 -9.53
N GLY A 450 10.23 -1.82 -8.79
CA GLY A 450 10.68 -1.60 -7.43
C GLY A 450 9.85 -0.52 -6.76
N THR A 451 9.69 -0.61 -5.45
CA THR A 451 9.04 0.41 -4.62
C THR A 451 9.61 0.38 -3.23
N CYS A 452 10.00 1.52 -2.74
CA CYS A 452 10.44 1.73 -1.38
C CYS A 452 9.25 2.16 -0.49
N HIS A 453 8.98 1.42 0.58
CA HIS A 453 8.00 1.77 1.60
C HIS A 453 8.72 2.32 2.82
N MET A 454 8.51 3.59 3.12
CA MET A 454 9.17 4.33 4.19
C MET A 454 8.26 4.48 5.40
N SER A 455 8.54 3.71 6.46
CA SER A 455 7.84 3.78 7.75
C SER A 455 8.57 4.72 8.69
N PHE A 456 8.00 5.88 8.98
CA PHE A 456 8.63 6.94 9.76
C PHE A 456 7.69 7.46 10.85
N THR A 457 8.26 8.19 11.82
CA THR A 457 7.47 8.90 12.82
C THR A 457 7.42 10.38 12.51
N ASP A 458 6.22 10.96 12.60
CA ASP A 458 5.95 12.38 12.47
C ASP A 458 6.10 13.15 13.78
N ASP A 459 6.42 12.45 14.88
CA ASP A 459 6.69 13.09 16.17
C ASP A 459 8.01 13.85 16.13
N SER A 460 7.94 15.17 16.13
CA SER A 460 9.09 16.07 16.11
C SER A 460 10.02 15.96 17.34
N SER A 461 9.61 15.22 18.37
CA SER A 461 10.44 14.90 19.54
C SER A 461 11.38 13.72 19.30
N ILE A 462 11.21 12.98 18.18
CA ILE A 462 12.01 11.82 17.81
C ILE A 462 13.13 12.24 16.86
N ASP A 463 14.18 11.42 16.82
CA ASP A 463 15.38 11.67 16.05
C ASP A 463 15.09 11.92 14.58
N TYR A 464 15.71 12.95 14.05
CA TYR A 464 15.72 13.36 12.68
C TYR A 464 16.13 12.22 11.73
N GLY A 465 15.35 12.02 10.64
CA GLY A 465 15.62 11.00 9.65
C GLY A 465 15.37 9.56 10.14
N GLN A 466 14.66 9.37 11.25
CA GLN A 466 14.26 8.04 11.69
C GLN A 466 13.25 7.45 10.71
N CYS A 467 13.69 6.42 9.98
CA CYS A 467 12.88 5.75 8.99
C CYS A 467 13.33 4.30 8.81
N ASN A 468 12.39 3.37 8.96
CA ASN A 468 12.54 2.02 8.44
C ASN A 468 12.10 2.01 6.99
N SER A 469 12.93 1.46 6.13
CA SER A 469 12.62 1.35 4.71
C SER A 469 12.55 -0.11 4.29
N ILE A 470 11.43 -0.53 3.72
CA ILE A 470 11.26 -1.83 3.09
C ILE A 470 11.17 -1.62 1.59
N VAL A 471 12.10 -2.16 0.87
CA VAL A 471 12.17 -2.11 -0.60
C VAL A 471 11.72 -3.45 -1.16
N PHE A 472 10.60 -3.49 -1.84
CA PHE A 472 10.21 -4.64 -2.65
C PHE A 472 10.63 -4.41 -4.09
N MET A 473 11.27 -5.38 -4.72
CA MET A 473 11.74 -5.22 -6.10
C MET A 473 11.93 -6.55 -6.84
N GLY A 474 11.85 -6.50 -8.16
CA GLY A 474 12.25 -7.59 -9.04
C GLY A 474 13.78 -7.68 -9.21
N ARG A 475 14.23 -8.69 -9.98
CA ARG A 475 15.66 -8.89 -10.30
C ARG A 475 16.14 -8.09 -11.53
N GLY A 476 15.35 -7.07 -11.96
CA GLY A 476 15.64 -6.38 -13.23
C GLY A 476 15.43 -7.27 -14.45
N MET A 477 15.51 -6.66 -15.63
CA MET A 477 15.46 -7.37 -16.92
C MET A 477 16.83 -7.96 -17.31
N ASP A 478 17.88 -7.41 -16.73
CA ASP A 478 19.25 -7.91 -16.82
C ASP A 478 20.05 -7.44 -15.61
N LYS A 479 21.35 -7.80 -15.55
CA LYS A 479 22.20 -7.50 -14.39
C LYS A 479 22.39 -5.98 -14.16
N GLU A 480 22.52 -5.18 -15.20
CA GLU A 480 22.71 -3.72 -15.04
C GLU A 480 21.40 -3.05 -14.62
N ASP A 481 20.28 -3.53 -15.10
CA ASP A 481 18.96 -3.10 -14.66
C ASP A 481 18.71 -3.45 -13.19
N PHE A 482 19.08 -4.65 -12.76
CA PHE A 482 19.01 -5.04 -11.35
C PHE A 482 19.85 -4.12 -10.45
N LYS A 483 21.08 -3.82 -10.87
CA LYS A 483 21.94 -2.89 -10.13
C LYS A 483 21.34 -1.48 -10.06
N ALA A 484 20.74 -1.03 -11.16
CA ALA A 484 20.09 0.27 -11.24
C ALA A 484 18.93 0.37 -10.26
N LEU A 485 18.08 -0.66 -10.19
CA LEU A 485 16.99 -0.75 -9.21
C LEU A 485 17.50 -0.73 -7.76
N ILE A 486 18.53 -1.51 -7.42
CA ILE A 486 19.14 -1.50 -6.08
C ILE A 486 19.61 -0.10 -5.70
N ARG A 487 20.31 0.59 -6.62
CA ARG A 487 20.83 1.93 -6.34
C ARG A 487 19.71 2.95 -6.15
N HIS A 488 18.69 2.90 -6.99
CA HIS A 488 17.55 3.81 -6.92
C HIS A 488 16.68 3.54 -5.69
N GLU A 489 16.16 2.34 -5.56
CA GLU A 489 15.18 2.00 -4.52
C GLU A 489 15.84 1.86 -3.14
N ALA A 490 16.88 1.04 -3.00
CA ALA A 490 17.49 0.81 -1.69
C ALA A 490 18.49 1.92 -1.31
N GLY A 491 19.31 2.36 -2.23
CA GLY A 491 20.27 3.42 -1.98
C GLY A 491 19.63 4.80 -1.94
N GLY A 492 18.86 5.16 -2.97
CA GLY A 492 18.23 6.47 -3.08
C GLY A 492 17.10 6.67 -2.09
N HIS A 493 16.01 5.96 -2.27
CA HIS A 493 14.86 6.07 -1.37
C HIS A 493 15.15 5.44 -0.01
N GLY A 494 15.56 4.18 0.01
CA GLY A 494 15.64 3.38 1.23
C GLY A 494 16.59 3.96 2.28
N PHE A 495 17.85 4.18 1.94
CA PHE A 495 18.82 4.77 2.86
C PHE A 495 18.94 6.28 2.70
N GLY A 496 19.01 6.78 1.47
CA GLY A 496 19.21 8.19 1.20
C GLY A 496 18.04 9.07 1.58
N LEU A 497 16.83 8.52 1.71
CA LEU A 497 15.58 9.26 1.89
C LEU A 497 15.39 10.33 0.81
N LEU A 498 15.79 10.00 -0.43
CA LEU A 498 15.73 10.89 -1.56
C LEU A 498 14.38 10.83 -2.24
N GLY A 499 13.94 11.96 -2.80
CA GLY A 499 12.78 12.03 -3.69
C GLY A 499 13.15 11.74 -5.12
N ASP A 500 12.16 11.39 -5.94
CA ASP A 500 12.33 11.22 -7.37
C ASP A 500 12.61 12.54 -8.08
N GLU A 501 13.62 12.54 -8.94
CA GLU A 501 13.96 13.70 -9.76
C GLU A 501 13.29 13.66 -11.15
N TYR A 502 12.59 12.57 -11.48
CA TYR A 502 11.79 12.47 -12.70
C TYR A 502 10.37 13.04 -12.52
N TYR A 503 9.69 13.27 -13.64
CA TYR A 503 8.33 13.81 -13.68
C TYR A 503 7.57 13.31 -14.91
N TYR A 504 6.24 13.38 -14.85
CA TYR A 504 5.33 13.02 -15.94
C TYR A 504 4.77 14.26 -16.62
N ALA A 505 4.59 14.19 -17.93
CA ALA A 505 4.26 15.35 -18.76
C ALA A 505 2.82 15.91 -18.55
N ASN A 506 2.00 15.34 -17.70
CA ASN A 506 0.57 15.69 -17.57
C ASN A 506 0.10 15.83 -16.12
N GLU A 507 0.98 15.82 -15.14
CA GLU A 507 0.53 15.95 -13.75
C GLU A 507 0.65 17.38 -13.26
N PHE A 508 -0.42 17.88 -12.66
CA PHE A 508 -0.56 19.24 -12.16
C PHE A 508 -0.53 19.24 -10.65
N ILE A 509 0.02 20.28 -10.09
CA ILE A 509 0.24 20.51 -8.68
C ILE A 509 -1.08 20.56 -7.91
N ASN A 510 -1.10 19.88 -6.76
CA ASN A 510 -1.96 20.24 -5.65
C ASN A 510 -1.14 21.08 -4.65
N PRO A 511 -1.55 22.30 -4.26
CA PRO A 511 -0.80 23.11 -3.28
C PRO A 511 -0.53 22.40 -1.94
N SER A 512 -1.33 21.38 -1.56
CA SER A 512 -1.09 20.55 -0.39
C SER A 512 0.26 19.80 -0.46
N ASP A 513 0.70 19.41 -1.67
CA ASP A 513 1.94 18.66 -1.86
C ASP A 513 3.18 19.51 -1.53
N TRP A 514 3.08 20.83 -1.71
CA TRP A 514 4.15 21.74 -1.32
C TRP A 514 4.34 21.81 0.20
N TYR A 515 3.24 21.90 0.95
CA TYR A 515 3.31 21.91 2.41
C TYR A 515 3.82 20.56 2.90
N GLN A 516 3.36 19.48 2.31
CA GLN A 516 3.81 18.14 2.64
C GLN A 516 5.32 17.96 2.36
N LEU A 517 5.83 18.45 1.23
CA LEU A 517 7.26 18.39 0.96
C LEU A 517 8.08 19.18 1.99
N ARG A 518 7.60 20.34 2.45
CA ARG A 518 8.24 21.11 3.54
C ARG A 518 8.27 20.31 4.83
N ASP A 519 7.17 19.69 5.21
CA ASP A 519 7.10 18.84 6.39
C ASP A 519 8.08 17.67 6.29
N TYR A 520 8.19 17.06 5.12
CA TYR A 520 9.18 16.01 4.87
C TYR A 520 10.62 16.53 4.94
N HIS A 521 10.91 17.73 4.43
CA HIS A 521 12.22 18.33 4.58
C HIS A 521 12.60 18.55 6.05
N ASP A 522 11.65 18.97 6.88
CA ASP A 522 11.87 19.16 8.32
C ASP A 522 12.14 17.86 9.05
N LEU A 523 11.53 16.77 8.59
CA LEU A 523 11.77 15.41 9.07
C LEU A 523 13.04 14.77 8.50
N GLY A 524 13.68 15.38 7.49
CA GLY A 524 14.93 14.88 6.91
C GLY A 524 14.80 14.13 5.61
N PHE A 525 13.67 14.22 4.93
CA PHE A 525 13.39 13.53 3.67
C PHE A 525 13.52 14.48 2.47
N PHE A 526 13.77 13.94 1.32
CA PHE A 526 13.59 14.52 -0.04
C PHE A 526 14.33 15.84 -0.32
N ARG A 527 15.44 16.11 0.35
CA ARG A 527 16.21 17.35 0.19
C ARG A 527 16.94 17.49 -1.15
N ASN A 528 16.85 16.49 -2.01
CA ASN A 528 17.31 16.54 -3.41
C ASN A 528 16.24 17.06 -4.37
N VAL A 529 15.03 17.31 -3.91
CA VAL A 529 13.94 17.96 -4.66
C VAL A 529 13.40 19.14 -3.86
N ASP A 530 12.80 20.13 -4.51
CA ASP A 530 12.26 21.31 -3.84
C ASP A 530 11.05 21.85 -4.60
N ILE A 531 10.36 22.80 -3.98
CA ILE A 531 9.24 23.51 -4.55
C ILE A 531 9.76 24.49 -5.61
N PHE A 532 9.12 24.55 -6.77
CA PHE A 532 9.43 25.48 -7.84
C PHE A 532 8.27 26.43 -8.08
N ILE A 533 8.50 27.71 -7.79
CA ILE A 533 7.52 28.76 -7.99
C ILE A 533 8.14 29.84 -8.87
N ASP A 534 7.64 29.97 -10.08
CA ASP A 534 7.96 31.06 -10.97
C ASP A 534 7.11 32.32 -10.70
N GLU A 535 7.32 33.36 -11.47
CA GLU A 535 6.61 34.66 -11.31
C GLU A 535 5.10 34.52 -11.63
N ASP A 536 4.76 33.69 -12.62
CA ASP A 536 3.37 33.49 -13.03
C ASP A 536 2.59 32.70 -11.98
N LEU A 537 3.18 31.68 -11.41
CA LEU A 537 2.58 30.88 -10.36
C LEU A 537 2.49 31.67 -9.03
N PHE A 538 3.53 32.43 -8.68
CA PHE A 538 3.53 33.27 -7.50
C PHE A 538 2.39 34.28 -7.49
N ASN A 539 2.10 34.91 -8.64
CA ASN A 539 1.01 35.85 -8.79
C ASN A 539 -0.39 35.24 -8.64
N GLN A 540 -0.51 33.91 -8.69
CA GLN A 540 -1.76 33.17 -8.49
C GLN A 540 -1.97 32.72 -7.05
N LEU A 541 -0.91 32.74 -6.24
CA LEU A 541 -0.98 32.29 -4.84
C LEU A 541 -1.63 33.36 -3.93
N PRO A 542 -2.29 32.94 -2.84
CA PRO A 542 -2.73 33.85 -1.80
C PRO A 542 -1.57 34.67 -1.21
N ALA A 543 -1.81 35.91 -0.89
CA ALA A 543 -0.76 36.82 -0.36
C ALA A 543 -0.13 36.35 0.96
N ASP A 544 -0.83 35.49 1.70
CA ASP A 544 -0.42 34.89 2.96
C ASP A 544 0.04 33.43 2.85
N SER A 545 0.27 32.95 1.63
CA SER A 545 0.69 31.56 1.36
C SER A 545 2.03 31.19 1.99
N GLY A 546 2.90 32.20 2.27
CA GLY A 546 4.23 31.97 2.82
C GLY A 546 5.24 31.36 1.81
N PHE A 547 4.89 31.37 0.52
CA PHE A 547 5.79 30.93 -0.55
C PHE A 547 6.47 32.14 -1.21
N GLU A 548 7.65 31.89 -1.76
CA GLU A 548 8.46 32.85 -2.49
C GLU A 548 8.83 32.32 -3.86
N ILE A 549 9.13 33.21 -4.82
CA ILE A 549 9.66 32.81 -6.13
C ILE A 549 10.96 32.04 -5.92
N THR A 550 11.04 30.85 -6.53
CA THR A 550 12.21 29.98 -6.39
C THR A 550 13.44 30.57 -7.08
N THR A 551 14.48 30.70 -6.33
CA THR A 551 15.78 31.21 -6.82
C THR A 551 16.92 30.39 -6.22
N THR A 552 18.13 30.60 -6.68
CA THR A 552 19.34 30.01 -6.09
C THR A 552 19.56 30.41 -4.63
N GLY A 553 18.89 31.43 -4.14
CA GLY A 553 18.99 31.89 -2.76
C GLY A 553 18.03 31.23 -1.78
N ASN A 554 16.99 30.52 -2.27
CA ASN A 554 15.97 29.92 -1.41
C ASN A 554 15.65 28.44 -1.72
N CYS A 555 16.32 27.83 -2.71
CA CYS A 555 16.21 26.37 -2.89
C CYS A 555 17.01 25.60 -1.84
N TYR A 556 16.65 24.34 -1.60
CA TYR A 556 17.20 23.53 -0.51
C TYR A 556 18.70 23.24 -0.61
N TRP A 557 19.27 23.29 -1.83
CA TRP A 557 20.72 23.14 -2.11
C TRP A 557 21.41 24.47 -2.45
N LYS A 558 20.83 25.59 -2.05
CA LYS A 558 21.32 26.95 -2.34
C LYS A 558 22.77 27.20 -1.94
N ASP A 559 23.19 26.59 -0.84
CA ASP A 559 24.55 26.77 -0.30
C ASP A 559 25.62 25.95 -1.03
N LEU A 560 25.21 25.12 -1.99
CA LEU A 560 26.16 24.46 -2.93
C LEU A 560 26.48 25.31 -4.16
N PHE A 561 25.70 26.37 -4.45
CA PHE A 561 26.01 27.30 -5.52
C PHE A 561 27.22 28.17 -5.16
N GLY A 562 28.05 28.49 -6.15
CA GLY A 562 29.26 29.34 -5.97
C GLY A 562 30.42 28.67 -5.22
N THR A 563 30.29 27.40 -4.85
CA THR A 563 31.34 26.62 -4.16
C THR A 563 32.45 26.23 -5.14
N ALA A 564 33.28 27.21 -5.54
CA ALA A 564 34.40 27.03 -6.47
C ALA A 564 33.99 26.49 -7.86
N ASN A 565 32.75 26.74 -8.31
CA ASN A 565 32.17 26.36 -9.61
C ASN A 565 32.25 24.86 -9.94
N ARG A 566 32.43 24.00 -8.96
CA ARG A 566 32.63 22.55 -9.23
C ARG A 566 31.38 21.83 -9.60
N TYR A 567 30.26 22.25 -9.07
CA TYR A 567 28.96 21.59 -9.32
C TYR A 567 28.22 22.21 -10.50
N GLU A 568 28.36 23.55 -10.69
CA GLU A 568 27.63 24.32 -11.68
C GLU A 568 28.23 24.19 -13.09
N ASP A 569 29.55 24.21 -13.22
CA ASP A 569 30.27 24.24 -14.50
C ASP A 569 30.81 22.90 -14.98
N SER A 570 30.44 21.80 -14.30
CA SER A 570 31.02 20.53 -14.69
C SER A 570 30.18 19.81 -15.72
N ASP A 571 30.79 19.24 -16.75
CA ASP A 571 30.16 18.24 -17.62
C ASP A 571 29.67 17.03 -16.85
N VAL A 572 29.97 16.96 -15.54
CA VAL A 572 29.66 15.83 -14.66
C VAL A 572 28.34 16.03 -13.95
N GLU A 573 28.06 17.20 -13.36
CA GLU A 573 26.83 17.43 -12.61
C GLU A 573 25.93 18.52 -13.18
N SER A 574 26.44 19.65 -13.57
CA SER A 574 25.67 20.81 -14.06
C SER A 574 24.54 21.19 -13.08
N LEU A 575 24.93 21.42 -11.81
CA LEU A 575 24.00 21.77 -10.75
C LEU A 575 23.23 23.06 -11.08
N GLY A 576 21.92 23.00 -10.97
CA GLY A 576 21.01 24.12 -11.25
C GLY A 576 19.71 24.01 -10.49
N ILE A 577 18.69 24.67 -11.02
CA ILE A 577 17.29 24.55 -10.59
C ILE A 577 16.49 24.27 -11.87
N PHE A 578 15.95 23.08 -11.98
CA PHE A 578 15.23 22.63 -13.17
C PHE A 578 13.83 22.22 -12.80
N GLU A 579 12.83 22.84 -13.39
CA GLU A 579 11.44 22.52 -13.17
C GLU A 579 11.11 21.06 -13.53
N GLY A 580 10.18 20.49 -12.79
CA GLY A 580 9.77 19.08 -12.89
C GLY A 580 10.61 18.18 -12.00
N ALA A 581 9.96 17.62 -10.97
CA ALA A 581 10.47 16.63 -10.04
C ALA A 581 9.30 16.03 -9.23
N TYR A 582 9.58 15.12 -8.35
CA TYR A 582 8.60 14.54 -7.42
C TYR A 582 7.37 14.01 -8.15
N THR A 583 7.60 13.34 -9.30
CA THR A 583 6.61 12.84 -10.26
C THR A 583 5.81 13.91 -11.02
N MET A 584 5.90 15.20 -10.66
CA MET A 584 5.10 16.28 -11.20
C MET A 584 5.90 17.19 -12.15
N MET A 585 5.29 17.59 -13.25
CA MET A 585 5.93 18.45 -14.26
C MET A 585 6.13 19.88 -13.75
N TYR A 586 5.19 20.40 -12.97
CA TYR A 586 5.16 21.78 -12.50
C TYR A 586 5.20 21.87 -10.98
N GLY A 587 5.73 22.97 -10.46
CA GLY A 587 5.73 23.33 -9.05
C GLY A 587 6.74 22.61 -8.18
N PHE A 588 7.54 21.74 -8.76
CA PHE A 588 8.69 21.13 -8.10
C PHE A 588 9.92 21.25 -8.97
N CYS A 589 11.09 21.18 -8.37
CA CYS A 589 12.36 21.25 -9.10
C CYS A 589 13.37 20.24 -8.60
N ARG A 590 14.34 19.98 -9.46
CA ARG A 590 15.45 19.06 -9.25
C ARG A 590 16.78 19.76 -9.52
N PRO A 591 17.90 19.22 -9.00
CA PRO A 591 19.21 19.88 -9.10
C PRO A 591 19.95 19.63 -10.42
N THR A 592 19.54 18.65 -11.24
CA THR A 592 20.22 18.32 -12.50
C THR A 592 19.25 18.20 -13.66
N TYR A 593 19.69 18.65 -14.86
CA TYR A 593 18.86 18.62 -16.06
C TYR A 593 18.84 17.24 -16.74
N ASP A 594 20.00 16.63 -16.83
CA ASP A 594 20.24 15.45 -17.68
C ASP A 594 19.88 14.14 -16.94
N PRO A 595 18.86 13.39 -17.40
CA PRO A 595 18.44 12.14 -16.77
C PRO A 595 19.56 11.09 -16.74
N ASP A 596 20.49 11.12 -17.69
CA ASP A 596 21.58 10.14 -17.75
C ASP A 596 22.70 10.39 -16.73
N LYS A 597 22.62 11.49 -15.99
CA LYS A 597 23.64 11.88 -15.01
C LYS A 597 23.29 11.59 -13.57
N THR A 598 22.02 11.31 -13.26
CA THR A 598 21.59 11.08 -11.88
C THR A 598 20.75 9.83 -11.72
N ILE A 599 21.05 9.08 -10.65
CA ILE A 599 20.34 7.86 -10.28
C ILE A 599 18.87 8.14 -9.98
N MET A 600 18.55 9.27 -9.31
CA MET A 600 17.16 9.59 -8.92
C MET A 600 16.30 10.14 -10.06
N TYR A 601 16.86 10.34 -11.27
CA TYR A 601 16.10 10.72 -12.45
C TYR A 601 16.03 9.61 -13.50
N GLY A 602 17.16 9.08 -13.94
CA GLY A 602 17.24 8.13 -15.05
C GLY A 602 17.79 6.76 -14.67
N ASN A 603 17.91 6.45 -13.39
CA ASN A 603 18.53 5.22 -12.84
C ASN A 603 20.01 5.04 -13.24
N ASN A 604 20.63 6.07 -13.82
CA ASN A 604 21.97 6.05 -14.37
C ASN A 604 22.90 7.05 -13.67
N GLY A 605 24.18 6.98 -13.99
CA GLY A 605 25.14 7.95 -13.52
C GLY A 605 25.49 7.81 -12.05
N ARG A 606 25.24 8.86 -11.27
CA ARG A 606 25.59 8.93 -9.85
C ARG A 606 24.53 9.68 -9.04
N TYR A 607 24.65 9.68 -7.74
CA TYR A 607 23.95 10.66 -6.91
C TYR A 607 24.58 12.04 -7.12
N ASN A 608 23.75 13.05 -7.39
CA ASN A 608 24.22 14.44 -7.49
C ASN A 608 24.61 15.00 -6.11
N ALA A 609 25.19 16.19 -6.06
CA ALA A 609 25.72 16.77 -4.83
C ALA A 609 24.66 16.89 -3.71
N PRO A 610 23.44 17.41 -3.93
CA PRO A 610 22.39 17.40 -2.91
C PRO A 610 22.05 16.00 -2.40
N SER A 611 21.94 15.03 -3.28
CA SER A 611 21.68 13.63 -2.94
C SER A 611 22.81 13.03 -2.11
N ARG A 612 24.07 13.20 -2.52
CA ARG A 612 25.22 12.73 -1.74
C ARG A 612 25.28 13.38 -0.36
N ARG A 613 24.99 14.67 -0.28
CA ARG A 613 24.97 15.41 1.00
C ARG A 613 23.94 14.83 1.95
N GLN A 614 22.73 14.57 1.48
CA GLN A 614 21.69 13.98 2.32
C GLN A 614 22.05 12.56 2.78
N ILE A 615 22.56 11.71 1.90
CA ILE A 615 23.03 10.36 2.24
C ILE A 615 24.10 10.42 3.34
N VAL A 616 25.10 11.26 3.16
CA VAL A 616 26.23 11.40 4.11
C VAL A 616 25.78 12.00 5.43
N TYR A 617 24.88 12.99 5.39
CA TYR A 617 24.30 13.60 6.59
C TYR A 617 23.55 12.57 7.43
N ARG A 618 22.68 11.76 6.80
CA ARG A 618 21.97 10.68 7.49
C ARG A 618 22.94 9.65 8.07
N LEU A 619 23.96 9.25 7.32
CA LEU A 619 24.95 8.31 7.81
C LEU A 619 25.63 8.81 9.08
N ARG A 620 26.09 10.06 9.09
CA ARG A 620 26.73 10.68 10.26
C ARG A 620 25.79 10.78 11.46
N HIS A 621 24.52 11.05 11.19
CA HIS A 621 23.52 11.07 12.25
C HIS A 621 23.34 9.69 12.88
N LEU A 622 23.20 8.65 12.07
CA LEU A 622 23.03 7.26 12.55
C LEU A 622 24.31 6.68 13.19
N THR A 623 25.47 7.20 12.88
CA THR A 623 26.75 6.81 13.54
C THR A 623 27.07 7.66 14.77
N GLY A 624 26.24 8.65 15.11
CA GLY A 624 26.44 9.56 16.24
C GLY A 624 27.53 10.62 16.00
N GLU A 625 28.01 10.78 14.78
CA GLU A 625 28.98 11.82 14.39
C GLU A 625 28.32 13.20 14.16
N GLU A 626 27.03 13.21 13.95
CA GLU A 626 26.22 14.42 13.81
C GLU A 626 25.08 14.40 14.82
N SER A 627 24.81 15.52 15.46
CA SER A 627 23.76 15.63 16.47
C SER A 627 22.72 16.67 16.10
N GLY A 628 21.46 16.32 16.23
CA GLY A 628 20.36 17.25 16.04
C GLY A 628 20.12 17.65 14.57
N LYS A 629 19.44 18.79 14.39
CA LYS A 629 19.03 19.31 13.07
C LYS A 629 20.04 20.38 12.60
N ASN A 630 21.28 19.97 12.33
CA ASN A 630 22.37 20.88 11.93
C ASN A 630 22.49 21.10 10.44
N TRP A 631 21.55 20.62 9.64
CA TRP A 631 21.56 20.82 8.19
C TRP A 631 21.67 22.31 7.84
N GLY A 632 22.58 22.63 6.90
CA GLY A 632 22.83 23.99 6.44
C GLY A 632 23.66 24.84 7.40
N SER A 633 24.16 24.29 8.50
CA SER A 633 25.15 24.97 9.32
C SER A 633 26.48 25.10 8.58
N SER A 634 27.27 26.13 8.90
CA SER A 634 28.59 26.33 8.29
C SER A 634 29.55 25.16 8.52
N ASP A 635 29.42 24.48 9.64
CA ASP A 635 30.28 23.36 10.00
C ASP A 635 29.89 22.09 9.25
N GLU A 636 28.61 21.80 9.13
CA GLU A 636 28.10 20.70 8.33
C GLU A 636 28.46 20.86 6.86
N LEU A 637 28.17 22.03 6.29
CA LEU A 637 28.47 22.33 4.90
C LEU A 637 29.99 22.25 4.61
N SER A 638 30.82 22.85 5.47
CA SER A 638 32.28 22.83 5.29
C SER A 638 32.80 21.39 5.37
N TRP A 639 32.29 20.58 6.27
CA TRP A 639 32.67 19.18 6.37
C TRP A 639 32.24 18.39 5.12
N PHE A 640 30.99 18.58 4.67
CA PHE A 640 30.49 17.90 3.47
C PHE A 640 31.33 18.29 2.24
N LEU A 641 31.56 19.58 2.01
CA LEU A 641 32.37 20.04 0.88
C LEU A 641 33.79 19.48 0.90
N GLY A 642 34.41 19.35 2.07
CA GLY A 642 35.71 18.72 2.24
C GLY A 642 35.72 17.27 1.79
N ILE A 643 34.82 16.44 2.34
CA ILE A 643 34.76 15.00 2.02
C ILE A 643 34.29 14.75 0.58
N ASP A 644 33.33 15.54 0.08
CA ASP A 644 32.81 15.38 -1.27
C ASP A 644 33.89 15.68 -2.33
N MET A 645 34.60 16.78 -2.18
CA MET A 645 35.68 17.18 -3.10
C MET A 645 36.85 16.20 -3.10
N GLU A 646 37.19 15.64 -1.96
CA GLU A 646 38.35 14.77 -1.84
C GLU A 646 38.03 13.31 -2.24
N HIS A 647 36.82 12.81 -1.93
CA HIS A 647 36.53 11.36 -1.99
C HIS A 647 35.28 10.98 -2.77
N LEU A 648 34.23 11.83 -2.79
CA LEU A 648 32.93 11.41 -3.31
C LEU A 648 32.67 11.93 -4.73
N PHE A 649 33.25 13.08 -5.10
CA PHE A 649 33.13 13.67 -6.43
C PHE A 649 34.11 13.07 -7.45
N THR A 650 34.48 11.81 -7.29
CA THR A 650 35.37 11.14 -8.25
C THR A 650 34.66 10.84 -9.57
N VAL A 651 35.40 11.05 -10.65
CA VAL A 651 34.92 10.75 -12.02
C VAL A 651 34.60 9.26 -12.11
N ILE A 652 33.39 8.95 -12.51
CA ILE A 652 33.01 7.57 -12.82
C ILE A 652 33.89 7.05 -13.94
N PRO A 653 34.56 5.89 -13.84
CA PRO A 653 35.32 5.33 -14.94
C PRO A 653 34.44 5.21 -16.19
N ALA A 654 34.99 5.51 -17.36
CA ALA A 654 34.27 5.52 -18.65
C ALA A 654 33.57 4.20 -19.01
N ALA A 655 33.87 3.10 -18.30
CA ALA A 655 33.17 1.82 -18.44
C ALA A 655 31.70 1.83 -17.98
N SER A 656 31.31 2.77 -17.12
CA SER A 656 29.91 2.94 -16.68
C SER A 656 29.11 3.89 -17.58
N GLN A 657 29.74 4.53 -18.55
CA GLN A 657 29.09 5.38 -19.56
C GLN A 657 28.58 4.58 -20.77
N ASN A 658 28.73 3.25 -20.74
CA ASN A 658 28.34 2.44 -21.88
C ASN A 658 26.84 2.15 -21.88
N THR A 659 26.26 2.82 -22.86
CA THR A 659 25.05 2.41 -23.57
C THR A 659 23.75 2.51 -22.81
N VAL A 660 23.14 3.69 -22.92
CA VAL A 660 21.71 3.71 -23.27
C VAL A 660 21.55 2.73 -24.44
N ARG A 661 21.27 1.47 -24.15
CA ARG A 661 20.65 0.62 -25.12
C ARG A 661 19.29 1.25 -25.38
N GLN A 662 19.20 1.99 -26.49
CA GLN A 662 17.93 2.15 -27.17
C GLN A 662 17.43 0.75 -27.51
N ASN A 663 16.94 0.03 -26.52
CA ASN A 663 16.06 -1.09 -26.72
C ASN A 663 14.72 -0.50 -27.14
N SER A 664 14.67 -0.22 -28.44
CA SER A 664 13.55 0.35 -29.18
C SER A 664 12.29 -0.52 -29.19
N LEU A 665 12.07 -1.42 -28.21
CA LEU A 665 10.93 -2.33 -28.17
C LEU A 665 10.32 -2.55 -26.79
N VAL A 666 10.92 -2.05 -25.72
CA VAL A 666 10.28 -2.09 -24.39
C VAL A 666 9.72 -0.69 -24.15
N LYS A 667 8.39 -0.54 -24.19
CA LYS A 667 7.77 0.68 -23.73
C LYS A 667 8.19 0.89 -22.28
N ALA A 668 8.70 2.06 -21.95
CA ALA A 668 8.88 2.48 -20.56
C ALA A 668 7.57 2.22 -19.78
N PRO A 669 7.63 1.84 -18.48
CA PRO A 669 6.43 1.70 -17.69
C PRO A 669 5.59 2.96 -17.84
N GLN A 670 4.29 2.79 -17.91
CA GLN A 670 3.39 3.92 -18.10
C GLN A 670 3.44 4.85 -16.88
N TYR A 671 3.74 4.27 -15.71
CA TYR A 671 3.96 4.98 -14.45
C TYR A 671 5.07 4.30 -13.67
N GLN A 672 6.04 5.07 -13.17
CA GLN A 672 6.97 4.63 -12.13
C GLN A 672 6.35 4.97 -10.77
N SER A 673 6.52 4.10 -9.80
CA SER A 673 5.98 4.33 -8.47
C SER A 673 6.91 5.19 -7.64
N ALA A 674 6.39 6.28 -7.11
CA ALA A 674 7.08 7.04 -6.07
C ALA A 674 7.19 6.22 -4.76
N PRO A 675 8.11 6.57 -3.85
CA PRO A 675 8.21 5.92 -2.55
C PRO A 675 6.92 6.09 -1.75
N VAL A 676 6.49 5.02 -1.09
CA VAL A 676 5.29 5.02 -0.25
C VAL A 676 5.66 5.50 1.15
N MET A 677 5.10 6.65 1.56
CA MET A 677 5.33 7.25 2.87
C MET A 677 4.30 6.73 3.88
N ILE A 678 4.76 6.10 4.96
CA ILE A 678 3.91 5.49 5.98
C ILE A 678 4.21 6.17 7.33
N PRO A 679 3.46 7.21 7.73
CA PRO A 679 3.59 7.82 9.05
C PRO A 679 3.08 6.88 10.14
N GLY A 680 3.70 6.90 11.31
CA GLY A 680 3.30 6.03 12.42
C GLY A 680 4.27 6.06 13.59
N ARG A 681 4.21 5.04 14.46
CA ARG A 681 5.10 4.92 15.63
C ARG A 681 5.48 3.48 15.90
N TRP A 682 6.60 3.32 16.57
CA TRP A 682 7.06 2.04 17.05
C TRP A 682 6.57 1.77 18.47
N ILE A 683 5.79 0.69 18.66
CA ILE A 683 5.25 0.26 19.96
C ILE A 683 5.64 -1.19 20.18
N GLY A 684 6.43 -1.46 21.23
CA GLY A 684 6.86 -2.81 21.58
C GLY A 684 7.58 -3.54 20.44
N GLY A 685 8.42 -2.83 19.68
CA GLY A 685 9.19 -3.40 18.55
C GLY A 685 8.39 -3.60 17.25
N LYS A 686 7.11 -3.22 17.23
CA LYS A 686 6.27 -3.25 16.03
C LYS A 686 5.99 -1.85 15.55
N PHE A 687 6.06 -1.65 14.23
CA PHE A 687 5.61 -0.41 13.63
C PHE A 687 4.09 -0.42 13.56
N VAL A 688 3.48 0.57 14.18
CA VAL A 688 2.05 0.83 14.09
C VAL A 688 1.88 2.07 13.25
N SER A 689 1.36 1.95 12.04
CA SER A 689 1.12 3.12 11.21
C SER A 689 0.14 4.06 11.93
N ALA A 690 0.25 5.36 11.72
CA ALA A 690 -0.70 6.33 12.27
C ALA A 690 -2.14 5.99 11.85
N MET A 691 -2.30 5.13 10.86
CA MET A 691 -3.56 4.56 10.40
C MET A 691 -4.03 3.34 11.22
N GLN A 692 -3.19 2.78 12.10
CA GLN A 692 -3.50 1.61 12.95
C GLN A 692 -3.63 1.97 14.45
N ASP A 693 -3.26 3.19 14.88
CA ASP A 693 -3.30 3.62 16.27
C ASP A 693 -4.72 3.94 16.75
N SER A 694 -5.59 2.93 16.79
CA SER A 694 -6.85 3.02 17.53
C SER A 694 -7.30 1.64 18.02
N GLU A 695 -6.56 1.06 18.93
CA GLU A 695 -7.11 0.11 19.88
C GLU A 695 -7.49 0.81 21.17
#